data_dbbca42ec83e53d5b78da0f3ae365aff
#
_entry.id   dbbca42ec83e53d5b78da0f3ae365aff
#
_cell.length_a   1.000
_cell.length_b   1.000
_cell.length_c   1.000
_cell.angle_alpha   90.00
_cell.angle_beta   90.00
_cell.angle_gamma   90.00
#
_symmetry.space_group_name_H-M   'P 1'
#
loop_
_entity.id
_entity.type
_entity.pdbx_description
1 polymer ?
#
loop_
_entity_poly.entity_id
_entity_poly.type
_entity_poly.pdbx_seq_one_letter_code
_entity_poly.pdbx_strand_id
1 'polypeptide(L)'
;MHTRIWFFCWLTILAQPASAGVEVEPRLQIQGVSHSPEQPRSGQVVKIVAQVANQPGKVSLHVEYQVVDPGKYIDLTDSAYKTNWLYLAMNDSGKNGDEKAGDGIYTVELPAELQIHRRLVRYRITATDSSGQTNTAPALSDSEPNFAYFVYDGIPGWSGAIDPNSNDPRKKQIVRYDPAVMASVQAYHFISKGRSVANATWREQSGGKEYKYTGTLVSDGKVYDHVRFRARGGVWRYAMGKNMWKFDFNKGHPFQARDDYGQPYRVKWGKLNLRACIQQGDYGQRGEQGMFESVGFRLFSLAGVAAPRTHWLQLRIIDLAEENPTNQYRGDFWGLYLALENEDGHFLDEHGLPDGNLYKMENGSGTLSHHGTGAVTNSSDLHQFMSAYNTGNRAEPWWRAHLDLASYYSYRSIIECIHHYDVADGKNYDYYLNPKTGRWNVIPWDIDLTWADNMYGNGEEPFRSRVLTHPAFHVEYQNRLREIRDLLFNPEQTGQLIDECAAIIADPAGGPSLVDADRAKWDYHPVMARIGGKAGQGRFYEAAASKDFRGMLKSMKDYVKNRAAWIDANLLNDPRIPATPSLLGAGSTNLTRNHLSFRCSQYSGSGVFAAMKWRVAEAGKQPAEFGQAKARMPCEITAVWESAEGAAFNPSITIPPEVVRAGRTYRVRVQMKDQTGRWSYWSAPIQFTVAPPAG
;
A
#
# COMPACT_ATOMS: atom_id res chain seq x y z
N MET A 1 72.38 35.77 23.48
CA MET A 1 73.03 34.68 24.22
C MET A 1 71.98 33.71 24.66
N HIS A 2 71.98 32.57 24.05
CA HIS A 2 70.94 31.59 24.22
C HIS A 2 71.39 30.43 25.07
N THR A 3 70.65 30.07 26.08
CA THR A 3 70.90 28.86 26.86
C THR A 3 69.66 27.96 26.75
N ARG A 4 69.82 26.81 26.04
CA ARG A 4 68.84 25.79 26.01
C ARG A 4 69.04 24.87 27.20
N ILE A 5 67.98 24.67 27.96
CA ILE A 5 67.92 23.68 29.05
C ILE A 5 67.12 22.49 28.53
N TRP A 6 67.71 21.26 28.54
CA TRP A 6 67.11 20.01 28.27
C TRP A 6 66.58 19.42 29.60
N PHE A 7 65.24 19.10 29.61
CA PHE A 7 64.65 18.27 30.67
C PHE A 7 64.56 16.83 30.20
N PHE A 8 65.26 15.94 30.87
CA PHE A 8 65.08 14.52 30.76
C PHE A 8 63.87 14.10 31.64
N CYS A 9 62.84 13.54 31.01
CA CYS A 9 61.72 13.00 31.72
C CYS A 9 61.92 11.48 31.81
N TRP A 10 62.07 10.98 33.01
CA TRP A 10 62.12 9.54 33.28
C TRP A 10 60.68 8.97 33.20
N LEU A 11 60.45 8.09 32.23
CA LEU A 11 59.19 7.34 32.11
C LEU A 11 59.27 6.11 32.98
N THR A 12 58.64 6.12 34.12
CA THR A 12 58.40 4.94 34.96
C THR A 12 57.22 4.16 34.37
N ILE A 13 57.51 3.03 33.74
CA ILE A 13 56.49 2.08 33.26
C ILE A 13 55.93 1.35 34.48
N LEU A 14 54.76 1.76 34.96
CA LEU A 14 53.93 0.97 35.86
C LEU A 14 53.26 -0.12 35.05
N ALA A 15 53.69 -1.38 35.25
CA ALA A 15 53.00 -2.54 34.77
C ALA A 15 51.60 -2.60 35.43
N GLN A 16 50.56 -2.38 34.64
CA GLN A 16 49.20 -2.69 35.10
C GLN A 16 49.04 -4.23 35.17
N PRO A 17 48.41 -4.74 36.22
CA PRO A 17 48.05 -6.15 36.24
C PRO A 17 47.04 -6.43 35.10
N ALA A 18 47.31 -7.44 34.32
CA ALA A 18 46.39 -7.95 33.35
C ALA A 18 45.04 -8.28 34.04
N SER A 19 44.01 -7.51 33.72
CA SER A 19 42.65 -7.88 34.07
C SER A 19 42.40 -9.25 33.46
N ALA A 20 42.22 -10.27 34.24
CA ALA A 20 41.70 -11.54 33.80
C ALA A 20 40.36 -11.23 33.12
N GLY A 21 40.34 -11.35 31.80
CA GLY A 21 39.09 -11.29 31.03
C GLY A 21 38.18 -12.36 31.61
N VAL A 22 37.04 -11.95 32.12
CA VAL A 22 35.97 -12.91 32.42
C VAL A 22 35.64 -13.51 31.07
N GLU A 23 36.14 -14.73 30.83
CA GLU A 23 35.62 -15.58 29.75
C GLU A 23 34.12 -15.73 30.03
N VAL A 24 33.30 -14.96 29.29
CA VAL A 24 31.86 -15.17 29.27
C VAL A 24 31.70 -16.52 28.59
N GLU A 25 31.43 -17.57 29.39
CA GLU A 25 31.11 -18.88 28.84
C GLU A 25 30.07 -18.72 27.75
N PRO A 26 30.23 -19.34 26.57
CA PRO A 26 29.29 -19.23 25.48
C PRO A 26 27.89 -19.70 25.95
N ARG A 27 26.96 -18.77 26.10
CA ARG A 27 25.60 -19.06 26.49
C ARG A 27 24.95 -20.00 25.48
N LEU A 28 24.27 -21.04 25.97
CA LEU A 28 23.42 -21.92 25.17
C LEU A 28 22.49 -21.09 24.28
N GLN A 29 22.57 -21.25 22.96
CA GLN A 29 21.82 -20.44 22.02
C GLN A 29 21.00 -21.32 21.07
N ILE A 30 19.67 -21.08 21.00
CA ILE A 30 18.75 -21.72 20.07
C ILE A 30 18.65 -20.84 18.83
N GLN A 31 18.85 -21.43 17.66
CA GLN A 31 18.77 -20.75 16.38
C GLN A 31 18.14 -21.65 15.30
N GLY A 32 17.84 -21.08 14.11
CA GLY A 32 17.29 -21.84 12.99
C GLY A 32 15.94 -22.50 13.27
N VAL A 33 15.15 -21.94 14.19
CA VAL A 33 13.82 -22.47 14.50
C VAL A 33 12.89 -22.30 13.33
N SER A 34 12.31 -23.40 12.87
CA SER A 34 11.31 -23.39 11.79
C SER A 34 10.33 -24.54 11.95
N HIS A 35 9.22 -24.47 11.22
CA HIS A 35 8.26 -25.54 11.09
C HIS A 35 7.90 -25.78 9.61
N SER A 36 7.51 -27.01 9.31
CA SER A 36 7.09 -27.40 7.96
C SER A 36 5.92 -28.39 8.04
N PRO A 37 4.88 -28.18 7.20
CA PRO A 37 4.69 -27.07 6.24
C PRO A 37 4.45 -25.72 6.94
N GLU A 38 4.75 -24.60 6.30
CA GLU A 38 4.54 -23.24 6.85
C GLU A 38 3.06 -22.98 7.19
N GLN A 39 2.15 -23.42 6.32
CA GLN A 39 0.70 -23.44 6.57
C GLN A 39 0.16 -24.86 6.41
N PRO A 40 0.05 -25.65 7.50
CA PRO A 40 -0.46 -27.02 7.42
C PRO A 40 -1.96 -27.04 7.14
N ARG A 41 -2.41 -28.13 6.55
CA ARG A 41 -3.82 -28.50 6.44
C ARG A 41 -4.23 -29.46 7.55
N SER A 42 -5.54 -29.62 7.72
CA SER A 42 -6.08 -30.63 8.65
C SER A 42 -5.46 -32.01 8.41
N GLY A 43 -5.06 -32.65 9.48
CA GLY A 43 -4.48 -34.00 9.43
C GLY A 43 -3.06 -34.10 8.89
N GLN A 44 -2.34 -33.01 8.65
CA GLN A 44 -0.94 -33.03 8.28
C GLN A 44 -0.04 -33.01 9.51
N VAL A 45 0.99 -33.84 9.53
CA VAL A 45 2.06 -33.77 10.55
C VAL A 45 2.84 -32.47 10.36
N VAL A 46 3.15 -31.78 11.44
CA VAL A 46 4.00 -30.58 11.43
C VAL A 46 5.34 -30.92 12.09
N LYS A 47 6.40 -30.85 11.31
CA LYS A 47 7.78 -31.03 11.76
C LYS A 47 8.31 -29.68 12.26
N ILE A 48 8.81 -29.62 13.49
CA ILE A 48 9.50 -28.45 14.05
C ILE A 48 10.98 -28.81 14.21
N VAL A 49 11.85 -27.94 13.77
CA VAL A 49 13.31 -28.08 13.89
C VAL A 49 13.91 -26.88 14.61
N ALA A 50 15.00 -27.13 15.34
CA ALA A 50 15.81 -26.12 16.00
C ALA A 50 17.27 -26.55 16.04
N GLN A 51 18.18 -25.60 15.87
CA GLN A 51 19.61 -25.82 16.02
C GLN A 51 20.12 -25.22 17.31
N VAL A 52 21.02 -25.91 18.00
CA VAL A 52 21.72 -25.39 19.17
C VAL A 52 23.15 -25.03 18.82
N ALA A 53 23.50 -23.75 18.97
CA ALA A 53 24.87 -23.28 18.87
C ALA A 53 25.52 -23.24 20.27
N ASN A 54 26.87 -23.37 20.31
CA ASN A 54 27.65 -23.31 21.54
C ASN A 54 27.20 -24.35 22.56
N GLN A 55 27.23 -25.65 22.18
CA GLN A 55 26.84 -26.77 23.07
C GLN A 55 27.93 -27.06 24.11
N PRO A 56 27.74 -26.68 25.38
CA PRO A 56 28.66 -27.11 26.45
C PRO A 56 28.28 -28.54 26.95
N GLY A 57 28.51 -29.53 26.11
CA GLY A 57 28.19 -30.92 26.46
C GLY A 57 26.78 -31.36 26.02
N LYS A 58 26.16 -32.27 26.77
CA LYS A 58 24.84 -32.83 26.44
C LYS A 58 23.74 -31.83 26.72
N VAL A 59 22.92 -31.53 25.68
CA VAL A 59 21.78 -30.64 25.74
C VAL A 59 20.49 -31.41 25.51
N SER A 60 19.42 -31.09 26.23
CA SER A 60 18.08 -31.59 25.99
C SER A 60 17.18 -30.46 25.54
N LEU A 61 16.38 -30.71 24.49
CA LEU A 61 15.40 -29.76 23.98
C LEU A 61 14.00 -30.32 24.14
N HIS A 62 13.06 -29.42 24.41
CA HIS A 62 11.64 -29.70 24.29
C HIS A 62 10.92 -28.55 23.64
N VAL A 63 9.88 -28.87 22.87
CA VAL A 63 8.90 -27.90 22.38
C VAL A 63 7.77 -27.80 23.40
N GLU A 64 7.40 -26.58 23.72
CA GLU A 64 6.17 -26.25 24.43
C GLU A 64 5.18 -25.72 23.40
N TYR A 65 3.98 -26.30 23.34
CA TYR A 65 2.98 -25.84 22.40
C TYR A 65 1.63 -25.56 23.07
N GLN A 66 0.89 -24.58 22.47
CA GLN A 66 -0.42 -24.15 22.95
C GLN A 66 -1.38 -24.14 21.78
N VAL A 67 -2.55 -24.76 21.96
CA VAL A 67 -3.61 -24.84 20.97
C VAL A 67 -4.65 -23.74 21.22
N VAL A 68 -4.99 -23.01 20.16
CA VAL A 68 -6.02 -21.97 20.17
C VAL A 68 -7.10 -22.35 19.16
N ASP A 69 -8.22 -22.86 19.65
CA ASP A 69 -9.37 -23.21 18.81
C ASP A 69 -10.11 -21.98 18.29
N PRO A 70 -10.81 -22.08 17.14
CA PRO A 70 -11.67 -21.02 16.65
C PRO A 70 -12.70 -20.57 17.70
N GLY A 71 -12.79 -19.25 17.90
CA GLY A 71 -13.67 -18.64 18.91
C GLY A 71 -13.15 -18.73 20.36
N LYS A 72 -11.97 -19.32 20.60
CA LYS A 72 -11.35 -19.45 21.93
C LYS A 72 -9.98 -18.80 21.99
N TYR A 73 -9.86 -17.61 21.45
CA TYR A 73 -8.60 -16.87 21.43
C TYR A 73 -8.04 -16.64 22.83
N ILE A 74 -6.74 -16.86 22.99
CA ILE A 74 -6.00 -16.68 24.24
C ILE A 74 -5.07 -15.47 24.10
N ASP A 75 -5.27 -14.46 24.94
CA ASP A 75 -4.40 -13.29 25.04
C ASP A 75 -3.17 -13.53 25.90
N LEU A 76 -2.08 -12.76 25.68
CA LEU A 76 -0.90 -12.76 26.57
C LEU A 76 -1.26 -12.50 28.03
N THR A 77 -2.30 -11.72 28.28
CA THR A 77 -2.77 -11.37 29.63
C THR A 77 -3.66 -12.43 30.28
N ASP A 78 -4.12 -13.41 29.52
CA ASP A 78 -4.95 -14.48 30.08
C ASP A 78 -4.13 -15.45 30.92
N SER A 79 -4.73 -15.97 31.99
CA SER A 79 -4.08 -17.06 32.77
C SER A 79 -3.79 -18.29 31.89
N ALA A 80 -4.68 -18.60 30.96
CA ALA A 80 -4.51 -19.69 30.00
C ALA A 80 -3.24 -19.58 29.15
N TYR A 81 -2.77 -18.37 28.83
CA TYR A 81 -1.51 -18.20 28.12
C TYR A 81 -0.31 -18.69 28.95
N LYS A 82 -0.40 -18.54 30.26
CA LYS A 82 0.70 -18.96 31.16
C LYS A 82 0.67 -20.47 31.52
N THR A 83 -0.52 -21.06 31.48
CA THR A 83 -0.71 -22.43 32.04
C THR A 83 -0.99 -23.51 30.99
N ASN A 84 -1.51 -23.19 29.84
CA ASN A 84 -1.98 -24.15 28.85
C ASN A 84 -0.90 -24.52 27.82
N TRP A 85 0.28 -24.84 28.28
CA TRP A 85 1.39 -25.33 27.43
C TRP A 85 1.57 -26.83 27.64
N LEU A 86 1.62 -27.59 26.54
CA LEU A 86 1.91 -29.00 26.48
C LEU A 86 3.36 -29.20 26.03
N TYR A 87 3.97 -30.32 26.40
CA TYR A 87 5.42 -30.55 26.23
C TYR A 87 5.66 -31.78 25.37
N LEU A 88 6.60 -31.70 24.43
CA LEU A 88 7.13 -32.79 23.65
C LEU A 88 8.66 -32.70 23.60
N ALA A 89 9.36 -33.83 23.87
CA ALA A 89 10.80 -33.85 23.72
C ALA A 89 11.20 -33.79 22.24
N MET A 90 12.22 -33.03 21.96
CA MET A 90 12.87 -33.00 20.64
C MET A 90 14.05 -34.00 20.65
N ASN A 91 14.39 -34.52 19.48
CA ASN A 91 15.48 -35.48 19.37
C ASN A 91 16.48 -35.11 18.27
N ASP A 92 17.74 -35.54 18.45
CA ASP A 92 18.85 -35.46 17.47
C ASP A 92 19.41 -36.90 17.35
N SER A 93 18.56 -37.84 16.90
CA SER A 93 18.86 -39.28 16.92
C SER A 93 18.82 -39.95 15.55
N GLY A 94 18.56 -39.21 14.48
CA GLY A 94 18.35 -39.72 13.11
C GLY A 94 17.08 -40.54 12.98
N LYS A 95 16.05 -40.29 13.85
CA LYS A 95 14.76 -41.00 13.88
C LYS A 95 13.63 -40.00 14.16
N ASN A 96 12.37 -40.45 13.97
CA ASN A 96 11.17 -39.66 14.30
C ASN A 96 11.22 -38.26 13.69
N GLY A 97 11.44 -38.18 12.37
CA GLY A 97 11.52 -36.92 11.61
C GLY A 97 12.91 -36.25 11.63
N ASP A 98 13.81 -36.65 12.48
CA ASP A 98 15.21 -36.21 12.49
C ASP A 98 16.00 -36.92 11.38
N GLU A 99 16.77 -36.14 10.60
CA GLU A 99 17.43 -36.64 9.39
C GLU A 99 18.78 -37.27 9.67
N LYS A 100 19.51 -36.76 10.70
CA LYS A 100 20.87 -37.21 10.96
C LYS A 100 21.22 -37.06 12.44
N ALA A 101 21.59 -38.19 13.06
CA ALA A 101 21.98 -38.22 14.46
C ALA A 101 23.24 -37.38 14.74
N GLY A 102 23.20 -36.60 15.79
CA GLY A 102 24.35 -35.90 16.36
C GLY A 102 24.84 -34.70 15.56
N ASP A 103 24.00 -34.09 14.69
CA ASP A 103 24.38 -32.92 13.91
C ASP A 103 23.99 -31.58 14.57
N GLY A 104 23.38 -31.64 15.77
CA GLY A 104 22.95 -30.46 16.52
C GLY A 104 21.63 -29.86 16.05
N ILE A 105 20.94 -30.53 15.12
CA ILE A 105 19.60 -30.15 14.66
C ILE A 105 18.59 -31.05 15.38
N TYR A 106 17.84 -30.47 16.28
CA TYR A 106 16.81 -31.17 17.03
C TYR A 106 15.47 -31.09 16.34
N THR A 107 14.77 -32.22 16.29
CA THR A 107 13.50 -32.35 15.57
C THR A 107 12.40 -32.92 16.47
N VAL A 108 11.16 -32.47 16.22
CA VAL A 108 9.94 -33.09 16.78
C VAL A 108 8.81 -32.99 15.74
N GLU A 109 7.96 -34.00 15.71
CA GLU A 109 6.74 -34.01 14.90
C GLU A 109 5.53 -33.77 15.80
N LEU A 110 4.78 -32.71 15.52
CA LEU A 110 3.47 -32.50 16.14
C LEU A 110 2.44 -33.38 15.44
N PRO A 111 1.60 -34.11 16.21
CA PRO A 111 0.72 -35.12 15.64
C PRO A 111 -0.33 -34.55 14.70
N ALA A 112 -0.74 -35.36 13.71
CA ALA A 112 -1.70 -34.99 12.68
C ALA A 112 -3.08 -34.61 13.26
N GLU A 113 -3.50 -35.23 14.33
CA GLU A 113 -4.76 -34.97 15.03
C GLU A 113 -4.83 -33.60 15.71
N LEU A 114 -3.68 -32.96 15.96
CA LEU A 114 -3.64 -31.56 16.41
C LEU A 114 -4.02 -30.59 15.30
N GLN A 115 -3.82 -31.00 14.06
CA GLN A 115 -4.00 -30.13 12.92
C GLN A 115 -5.47 -30.12 12.51
N ILE A 116 -6.21 -29.15 13.02
CA ILE A 116 -7.64 -28.96 12.75
C ILE A 116 -7.83 -27.59 12.05
N HIS A 117 -8.63 -27.56 11.02
CA HIS A 117 -8.95 -26.36 10.26
C HIS A 117 -9.29 -25.14 11.15
N ARG A 118 -8.71 -23.99 10.83
CA ARG A 118 -8.83 -22.70 11.56
C ARG A 118 -8.19 -22.67 12.96
N ARG A 119 -7.39 -23.67 13.33
CA ARG A 119 -6.67 -23.71 14.59
C ARG A 119 -5.36 -22.93 14.48
N LEU A 120 -5.08 -22.07 15.46
CA LEU A 120 -3.77 -21.47 15.67
C LEU A 120 -2.99 -22.34 16.67
N VAL A 121 -1.78 -22.73 16.31
CA VAL A 121 -0.88 -23.47 17.20
C VAL A 121 0.33 -22.60 17.46
N ARG A 122 0.53 -22.24 18.73
CA ARG A 122 1.69 -21.51 19.22
C ARG A 122 2.72 -22.50 19.74
N TYR A 123 4.00 -22.20 19.59
CA TYR A 123 5.05 -23.02 20.19
C TYR A 123 6.27 -22.18 20.55
N ARG A 124 7.06 -22.68 21.48
CA ARG A 124 8.37 -22.18 21.86
C ARG A 124 9.29 -23.35 22.20
N ILE A 125 10.58 -23.13 22.11
CA ILE A 125 11.56 -24.20 22.33
C ILE A 125 12.40 -23.82 23.52
N THR A 126 12.55 -24.76 24.46
CA THR A 126 13.42 -24.61 25.62
C THR A 126 14.53 -25.65 25.55
N ALA A 127 15.78 -25.20 25.61
CA ALA A 127 16.97 -26.01 25.71
C ALA A 127 17.49 -25.96 27.13
N THR A 128 17.95 -27.11 27.63
CA THR A 128 18.56 -27.27 28.98
C THR A 128 19.89 -28.01 28.84
N ASP A 129 20.96 -27.46 29.38
CA ASP A 129 22.27 -28.05 29.38
C ASP A 129 22.48 -29.00 30.58
N SER A 130 23.65 -29.64 30.63
CA SER A 130 24.01 -30.57 31.71
C SER A 130 24.17 -29.91 33.10
N SER A 131 24.31 -28.58 33.17
CA SER A 131 24.37 -27.80 34.40
C SER A 131 22.98 -27.38 34.92
N GLY A 132 21.93 -27.62 34.12
CA GLY A 132 20.55 -27.18 34.40
C GLY A 132 20.26 -25.72 33.94
N GLN A 133 21.18 -25.08 33.23
CA GLN A 133 20.87 -23.78 32.60
C GLN A 133 19.88 -23.94 31.45
N THR A 134 18.94 -23.03 31.38
CA THR A 134 17.89 -23.07 30.35
C THR A 134 17.95 -21.82 29.48
N ASN A 135 17.61 -21.98 28.18
CA ASN A 135 17.33 -20.89 27.27
C ASN A 135 16.07 -21.21 26.48
N THR A 136 15.27 -20.19 26.16
CA THR A 136 14.00 -20.33 25.43
C THR A 136 14.01 -19.44 24.17
N ALA A 137 13.54 -19.99 23.07
CA ALA A 137 13.32 -19.27 21.80
C ALA A 137 11.84 -19.29 21.41
N PRO A 138 11.21 -18.16 21.06
CA PRO A 138 11.77 -16.81 21.17
C PRO A 138 12.03 -16.45 22.64
N ALA A 139 12.85 -15.43 22.91
CA ALA A 139 13.04 -14.97 24.28
C ALA A 139 11.70 -14.57 24.91
N LEU A 140 11.48 -14.94 26.17
CA LEU A 140 10.22 -14.62 26.87
C LEU A 140 9.96 -13.10 27.00
N SER A 141 10.99 -12.28 26.82
CA SER A 141 10.92 -10.82 26.78
C SER A 141 10.66 -10.26 25.38
N ASP A 142 10.60 -11.12 24.35
CA ASP A 142 10.20 -10.70 23.00
C ASP A 142 8.75 -10.21 23.00
N SER A 143 8.46 -9.29 22.11
CA SER A 143 7.08 -8.80 21.89
C SER A 143 6.17 -9.88 21.27
N GLU A 144 6.76 -10.89 20.63
CA GLU A 144 6.13 -12.14 20.20
C GLU A 144 6.83 -13.32 20.87
N PRO A 145 6.47 -13.67 22.14
CA PRO A 145 7.20 -14.65 22.95
C PRO A 145 6.89 -16.10 22.57
N ASN A 146 6.38 -16.34 21.40
CA ASN A 146 6.15 -17.65 20.79
C ASN A 146 6.22 -17.58 19.27
N PHE A 147 6.62 -18.67 18.63
CA PHE A 147 6.34 -18.94 17.23
C PHE A 147 4.89 -19.41 17.09
N ALA A 148 4.36 -19.36 15.87
CA ALA A 148 3.02 -19.88 15.61
C ALA A 148 2.85 -20.30 14.16
N TYR A 149 1.92 -21.23 13.92
CA TYR A 149 1.37 -21.54 12.60
C TYR A 149 -0.15 -21.64 12.65
N PHE A 150 -0.76 -21.51 11.50
CA PHE A 150 -2.21 -21.53 11.35
C PHE A 150 -2.63 -22.67 10.42
N VAL A 151 -3.45 -23.57 10.92
CA VAL A 151 -3.97 -24.72 10.16
C VAL A 151 -5.12 -24.25 9.27
N TYR A 152 -4.98 -24.41 7.95
CA TYR A 152 -6.02 -23.90 7.05
C TYR A 152 -6.17 -24.74 5.77
N ASP A 153 -7.40 -25.22 5.53
CA ASP A 153 -7.69 -26.11 4.39
C ASP A 153 -7.97 -25.37 3.07
N GLY A 154 -8.02 -24.05 3.12
CA GLY A 154 -8.34 -23.19 1.99
C GLY A 154 -9.63 -22.41 2.20
N ILE A 155 -9.82 -21.37 1.38
CA ILE A 155 -10.99 -20.49 1.47
C ILE A 155 -12.23 -21.23 0.97
N PRO A 156 -13.28 -21.40 1.80
CA PRO A 156 -14.51 -22.04 1.35
C PRO A 156 -15.33 -21.11 0.47
N GLY A 157 -16.25 -21.69 -0.30
CA GLY A 157 -17.32 -20.93 -0.94
C GLY A 157 -18.21 -20.26 0.11
N TRP A 158 -18.90 -19.20 -0.31
CA TRP A 158 -19.83 -18.46 0.54
C TRP A 158 -21.16 -18.23 -0.22
N SER A 159 -22.26 -18.02 0.49
CA SER A 159 -23.55 -17.72 -0.12
C SER A 159 -24.25 -16.61 0.64
N GLY A 160 -24.92 -15.73 -0.10
CA GLY A 160 -25.69 -14.64 0.50
C GLY A 160 -26.65 -14.01 -0.49
N ALA A 161 -27.65 -13.34 0.02
CA ALA A 161 -28.57 -12.50 -0.73
C ALA A 161 -28.28 -11.03 -0.43
N ILE A 162 -28.51 -10.13 -1.39
CA ILE A 162 -28.35 -8.69 -1.17
C ILE A 162 -29.20 -8.24 0.03
N ASP A 163 -30.48 -8.66 0.06
CA ASP A 163 -31.39 -8.42 1.17
C ASP A 163 -32.28 -9.65 1.37
N PRO A 164 -31.93 -10.55 2.30
CA PRO A 164 -32.70 -11.78 2.54
C PRO A 164 -34.13 -11.54 3.03
N ASN A 165 -34.42 -10.34 3.53
CA ASN A 165 -35.74 -9.96 4.05
C ASN A 165 -36.57 -9.12 3.05
N SER A 166 -36.05 -8.88 1.84
CA SER A 166 -36.72 -8.07 0.82
C SER A 166 -37.98 -8.75 0.26
N ASN A 167 -38.96 -7.94 -0.13
CA ASN A 167 -40.08 -8.39 -0.97
C ASN A 167 -39.70 -8.43 -2.47
N ASP A 168 -38.57 -7.82 -2.89
CA ASP A 168 -38.06 -7.94 -4.25
C ASP A 168 -37.33 -9.29 -4.43
N PRO A 169 -37.83 -10.17 -5.28
CA PRO A 169 -37.25 -11.50 -5.52
C PRO A 169 -35.78 -11.43 -5.93
N ARG A 170 -35.38 -10.39 -6.68
CA ARG A 170 -33.98 -10.21 -7.14
C ARG A 170 -33.02 -9.94 -5.98
N LYS A 171 -33.44 -9.17 -4.98
CA LYS A 171 -32.65 -8.89 -3.79
C LYS A 171 -32.61 -10.07 -2.82
N LYS A 172 -33.67 -10.86 -2.78
CA LYS A 172 -33.81 -12.04 -1.92
C LYS A 172 -33.11 -13.28 -2.51
N GLN A 173 -32.75 -13.26 -3.79
CA GLN A 173 -32.07 -14.36 -4.44
C GLN A 173 -30.72 -14.64 -3.76
N ILE A 174 -30.54 -15.87 -3.28
CA ILE A 174 -29.27 -16.33 -2.74
C ILE A 174 -28.33 -16.61 -3.92
N VAL A 175 -27.18 -15.94 -3.92
CA VAL A 175 -26.08 -16.17 -4.86
C VAL A 175 -25.01 -17.00 -4.15
N ARG A 176 -24.49 -18.01 -4.84
CA ARG A 176 -23.35 -18.79 -4.40
C ARG A 176 -22.08 -18.25 -5.03
N TYR A 177 -21.08 -17.99 -4.19
CA TYR A 177 -19.74 -17.59 -4.57
C TYR A 177 -18.81 -18.77 -4.34
N ASP A 178 -18.27 -19.33 -5.40
CA ASP A 178 -17.41 -20.50 -5.32
C ASP A 178 -16.06 -20.17 -4.68
N PRO A 179 -15.31 -21.17 -4.16
CA PRO A 179 -14.00 -20.95 -3.54
C PRO A 179 -13.03 -20.15 -4.41
N ALA A 180 -13.06 -20.33 -5.75
CA ALA A 180 -12.20 -19.57 -6.67
C ALA A 180 -12.54 -18.08 -6.68
N VAL A 181 -13.83 -17.71 -6.64
CA VAL A 181 -14.28 -16.31 -6.52
C VAL A 181 -13.86 -15.74 -5.18
N MET A 182 -14.09 -16.48 -4.09
CA MET A 182 -13.72 -16.04 -2.76
C MET A 182 -12.20 -15.91 -2.56
N ALA A 183 -11.39 -16.65 -3.33
CA ALA A 183 -9.92 -16.61 -3.30
C ALA A 183 -9.31 -15.70 -4.37
N SER A 184 -10.10 -14.86 -5.05
CA SER A 184 -9.61 -13.99 -6.14
C SER A 184 -8.67 -12.89 -5.69
N VAL A 185 -8.69 -12.51 -4.41
CA VAL A 185 -7.75 -11.59 -3.77
C VAL A 185 -7.10 -12.26 -2.55
N GLN A 186 -6.04 -11.67 -2.04
CA GLN A 186 -5.39 -12.15 -0.82
C GLN A 186 -6.38 -12.23 0.35
N ALA A 187 -6.29 -13.29 1.16
CA ALA A 187 -7.08 -13.41 2.38
C ALA A 187 -6.23 -13.06 3.60
N TYR A 188 -6.73 -12.15 4.42
CA TYR A 188 -6.17 -11.88 5.74
C TYR A 188 -7.09 -12.50 6.78
N HIS A 189 -6.55 -13.46 7.55
CA HIS A 189 -7.26 -14.09 8.66
C HIS A 189 -6.89 -13.37 9.95
N PHE A 190 -7.88 -12.82 10.61
CA PHE A 190 -7.70 -12.15 11.87
C PHE A 190 -8.40 -12.94 12.99
N ILE A 191 -7.61 -13.44 13.96
CA ILE A 191 -8.08 -14.28 15.05
C ILE A 191 -8.07 -13.44 16.33
N SER A 192 -9.22 -13.30 17.00
CA SER A 192 -9.32 -12.56 18.25
C SER A 192 -10.54 -12.99 19.06
N LYS A 193 -10.64 -12.48 20.28
CA LYS A 193 -11.82 -12.68 21.12
C LYS A 193 -13.04 -11.97 20.51
N GLY A 194 -14.16 -12.65 20.36
CA GLY A 194 -15.38 -12.07 19.82
C GLY A 194 -15.82 -10.80 20.57
N ARG A 195 -15.60 -10.75 21.91
CA ARG A 195 -15.86 -9.54 22.69
C ARG A 195 -14.94 -8.37 22.28
N SER A 196 -13.68 -8.62 21.99
CA SER A 196 -12.73 -7.58 21.55
C SER A 196 -13.10 -7.04 20.16
N VAL A 197 -13.47 -7.93 19.24
CA VAL A 197 -13.96 -7.57 17.90
C VAL A 197 -15.25 -6.72 18.03
N ALA A 198 -16.23 -7.18 18.80
CA ALA A 198 -17.48 -6.47 19.02
C ALA A 198 -17.24 -5.08 19.64
N ASN A 199 -16.38 -4.98 20.65
CA ASN A 199 -16.06 -3.71 21.29
C ASN A 199 -15.34 -2.74 20.35
N ALA A 200 -14.42 -3.24 19.50
CA ALA A 200 -13.71 -2.41 18.51
C ALA A 200 -14.66 -1.95 17.40
N THR A 201 -15.60 -2.81 16.97
CA THR A 201 -16.38 -2.60 15.75
C THR A 201 -17.60 -1.69 15.98
N TRP A 202 -18.38 -1.94 17.02
CA TRP A 202 -19.71 -1.34 17.19
C TRP A 202 -19.79 -0.33 18.32
N ARG A 203 -18.69 0.28 18.65
CA ARG A 203 -18.63 1.22 19.75
C ARG A 203 -19.27 2.56 19.37
N GLU A 204 -20.25 3.01 20.14
CA GLU A 204 -21.01 4.25 19.89
C GLU A 204 -20.25 5.53 20.25
N GLN A 205 -19.15 5.42 20.98
CA GLN A 205 -18.41 6.59 21.47
C GLN A 205 -17.19 6.93 20.63
N SER A 206 -16.93 8.21 20.48
CA SER A 206 -15.88 8.78 19.66
C SER A 206 -14.46 8.56 20.17
N GLY A 207 -14.27 8.10 21.39
CA GLY A 207 -12.96 7.72 21.91
C GLY A 207 -12.53 6.38 21.32
N GLY A 208 -11.70 6.29 20.36
CA GLY A 208 -11.36 5.01 19.73
C GLY A 208 -9.87 4.80 19.49
N LYS A 209 -9.10 5.87 19.50
CA LYS A 209 -7.65 5.77 19.29
C LYS A 209 -6.92 5.13 20.48
N GLU A 210 -7.43 5.33 21.67
CA GLU A 210 -6.91 4.79 22.93
C GLU A 210 -7.34 3.35 23.21
N TYR A 211 -8.40 2.88 22.58
CA TYR A 211 -8.92 1.51 22.78
C TYR A 211 -8.28 0.57 21.78
N LYS A 212 -7.19 -0.08 22.19
CA LYS A 212 -6.52 -1.12 21.43
C LYS A 212 -6.78 -2.47 22.04
N TYR A 213 -7.02 -3.43 21.17
CA TYR A 213 -7.22 -4.84 21.50
C TYR A 213 -6.12 -5.65 20.84
N THR A 214 -5.99 -6.91 21.20
CA THR A 214 -5.00 -7.83 20.67
C THR A 214 -5.64 -8.95 19.86
N GLY A 215 -4.88 -9.49 18.92
CA GLY A 215 -5.26 -10.60 18.08
C GLY A 215 -4.05 -11.14 17.31
N THR A 216 -4.30 -12.09 16.44
CA THR A 216 -3.31 -12.68 15.54
C THR A 216 -3.74 -12.42 14.12
N LEU A 217 -2.87 -11.85 13.29
CA LEU A 217 -3.09 -11.72 11.86
C LEU A 217 -2.32 -12.80 11.10
N VAL A 218 -2.99 -13.47 10.16
CA VAL A 218 -2.36 -14.45 9.26
C VAL A 218 -2.55 -13.99 7.82
N SER A 219 -1.46 -13.98 7.08
CA SER A 219 -1.43 -13.65 5.67
C SER A 219 -0.40 -14.52 4.95
N ASP A 220 -0.77 -15.13 3.84
CA ASP A 220 0.10 -15.98 3.03
C ASP A 220 0.82 -17.07 3.87
N GLY A 221 0.07 -17.73 4.76
CA GLY A 221 0.57 -18.75 5.69
C GLY A 221 1.34 -18.21 6.90
N LYS A 222 1.83 -16.98 6.82
CA LYS A 222 2.62 -16.38 7.87
C LYS A 222 1.78 -15.82 9.00
N VAL A 223 2.13 -16.15 10.22
CA VAL A 223 1.46 -15.69 11.44
C VAL A 223 2.20 -14.47 12.02
N TYR A 224 1.43 -13.44 12.36
CA TYR A 224 1.85 -12.26 13.12
C TYR A 224 1.03 -12.27 14.40
N ASP A 225 1.61 -12.77 15.47
CA ASP A 225 0.89 -13.00 16.72
C ASP A 225 0.89 -11.75 17.61
N HIS A 226 -0.06 -11.69 18.53
CA HIS A 226 -0.19 -10.61 19.51
C HIS A 226 -0.19 -9.19 18.93
N VAL A 227 -0.66 -9.02 17.68
CA VAL A 227 -0.77 -7.69 17.06
C VAL A 227 -1.87 -6.88 17.74
N ARG A 228 -1.66 -5.58 17.84
CA ARG A 228 -2.68 -4.67 18.36
C ARG A 228 -3.57 -4.18 17.24
N PHE A 229 -4.86 -4.10 17.50
CA PHE A 229 -5.83 -3.59 16.53
C PHE A 229 -6.85 -2.63 17.15
N ARG A 230 -7.45 -1.83 16.31
CA ARG A 230 -8.56 -0.93 16.64
C ARG A 230 -9.34 -0.52 15.41
N ALA A 231 -10.56 -0.01 15.60
CA ALA A 231 -11.24 0.76 14.57
C ALA A 231 -10.46 2.06 14.27
N ARG A 232 -10.45 2.49 12.99
CA ARG A 232 -9.83 3.75 12.55
C ARG A 232 -10.84 4.67 11.87
N GLY A 233 -10.39 5.88 11.50
CA GLY A 233 -11.22 6.94 10.94
C GLY A 233 -11.62 7.97 12.00
N GLY A 234 -12.19 9.08 11.55
CA GLY A 234 -12.74 10.11 12.40
C GLY A 234 -14.12 9.73 12.97
N VAL A 235 -15.04 10.68 12.98
CA VAL A 235 -16.44 10.48 13.43
C VAL A 235 -17.19 9.43 12.59
N TRP A 236 -16.78 9.23 11.35
CA TRP A 236 -17.41 8.32 10.39
C TRP A 236 -17.21 6.83 10.69
N ARG A 237 -16.22 6.45 11.51
CA ARG A 237 -16.02 5.05 11.90
C ARG A 237 -17.24 4.41 12.58
N TYR A 238 -18.15 5.21 13.11
CA TYR A 238 -19.42 4.74 13.71
C TYR A 238 -20.59 4.85 12.75
N ALA A 239 -20.52 5.76 11.79
CA ALA A 239 -21.61 6.01 10.85
C ALA A 239 -21.60 5.03 9.66
N MET A 240 -20.48 4.39 9.40
CA MET A 240 -20.32 3.50 8.23
C MET A 240 -20.84 2.07 8.46
N GLY A 241 -20.87 1.59 9.69
CA GLY A 241 -21.27 0.22 10.00
C GLY A 241 -20.19 -0.82 9.65
N LYS A 242 -19.76 -0.91 8.41
CA LYS A 242 -18.57 -1.67 7.99
C LYS A 242 -17.35 -0.82 8.34
N ASN A 243 -16.69 -1.14 9.45
CA ASN A 243 -15.62 -0.30 10.00
C ASN A 243 -14.30 -0.47 9.26
N MET A 244 -13.52 0.61 9.29
CA MET A 244 -12.11 0.60 8.92
C MET A 244 -11.28 0.10 10.09
N TRP A 245 -10.13 -0.55 9.82
CA TRP A 245 -9.26 -1.15 10.82
C TRP A 245 -7.85 -0.58 10.75
N LYS A 246 -7.16 -0.58 11.89
CA LYS A 246 -5.73 -0.35 11.99
C LYS A 246 -5.10 -1.45 12.82
N PHE A 247 -4.03 -2.03 12.30
CA PHE A 247 -3.17 -2.99 12.98
C PHE A 247 -1.81 -2.36 13.24
N ASP A 248 -1.29 -2.52 14.45
CA ASP A 248 0.08 -2.15 14.82
C ASP A 248 0.84 -3.45 15.05
N PHE A 249 1.87 -3.71 14.24
CA PHE A 249 2.74 -4.89 14.36
C PHE A 249 3.78 -4.69 15.45
N ASN A 250 4.26 -5.80 16.01
CA ASN A 250 5.22 -5.78 17.09
C ASN A 250 6.60 -5.34 16.59
N LYS A 251 7.38 -4.70 17.48
CA LYS A 251 8.75 -4.28 17.17
C LYS A 251 9.60 -5.52 16.85
N GLY A 252 10.29 -5.49 15.71
CA GLY A 252 11.07 -6.63 15.22
C GLY A 252 10.28 -7.60 14.33
N HIS A 253 8.94 -7.54 14.32
CA HIS A 253 8.05 -8.42 13.56
C HIS A 253 7.17 -7.66 12.55
N PRO A 254 7.74 -6.86 11.63
CA PRO A 254 6.95 -6.08 10.68
C PRO A 254 6.27 -6.99 9.65
N PHE A 255 5.13 -6.53 9.16
CA PHE A 255 4.26 -7.22 8.21
C PHE A 255 4.81 -7.18 6.78
N GLN A 256 4.92 -8.32 6.12
CA GLN A 256 5.22 -8.39 4.68
C GLN A 256 3.94 -8.26 3.87
N ALA A 257 3.62 -7.04 3.46
CA ALA A 257 2.53 -6.80 2.52
C ALA A 257 2.94 -7.16 1.08
N ARG A 258 1.95 -7.51 0.25
CA ARG A 258 2.11 -7.79 -1.18
C ARG A 258 1.14 -6.92 -1.98
N ASP A 259 1.49 -6.64 -3.21
CA ASP A 259 0.58 -5.95 -4.12
C ASP A 259 -0.52 -6.89 -4.67
N ASP A 260 -1.44 -6.34 -5.46
CA ASP A 260 -2.55 -7.09 -6.06
C ASP A 260 -2.11 -8.20 -7.03
N TYR A 261 -0.84 -8.25 -7.39
CA TYR A 261 -0.23 -9.26 -8.27
C TYR A 261 0.61 -10.29 -7.49
N GLY A 262 0.55 -10.25 -6.13
CA GLY A 262 1.27 -11.15 -5.24
C GLY A 262 2.74 -10.82 -5.04
N GLN A 263 3.23 -9.69 -5.60
CA GLN A 263 4.62 -9.28 -5.42
C GLN A 263 4.83 -8.63 -4.05
N PRO A 264 5.82 -9.06 -3.25
CA PRO A 264 6.09 -8.42 -1.97
C PRO A 264 6.56 -6.98 -2.19
N TYR A 265 6.05 -6.06 -1.37
CA TYR A 265 6.64 -4.73 -1.31
C TYR A 265 8.08 -4.82 -0.79
N ARG A 266 8.91 -3.89 -1.19
CA ARG A 266 10.35 -3.88 -0.87
C ARG A 266 10.58 -3.76 0.63
N VAL A 267 9.76 -3.00 1.33
CA VAL A 267 9.84 -2.74 2.76
C VAL A 267 8.66 -3.38 3.49
N LYS A 268 8.93 -4.00 4.63
CA LYS A 268 7.89 -4.53 5.51
C LYS A 268 7.22 -3.40 6.29
N TRP A 269 5.93 -3.53 6.58
CA TRP A 269 5.13 -2.49 7.21
C TRP A 269 5.05 -2.67 8.73
N GLY A 270 5.31 -1.59 9.49
CA GLY A 270 5.09 -1.58 10.94
C GLY A 270 3.63 -1.40 11.33
N LYS A 271 2.80 -0.89 10.40
CA LYS A 271 1.37 -0.64 10.59
C LYS A 271 0.61 -0.96 9.31
N LEU A 272 -0.61 -1.44 9.45
CA LEU A 272 -1.53 -1.74 8.34
C LEU A 272 -2.84 -0.99 8.56
N ASN A 273 -3.25 -0.20 7.57
CA ASN A 273 -4.55 0.45 7.54
C ASN A 273 -5.47 -0.28 6.56
N LEU A 274 -6.69 -0.63 6.98
CA LEU A 274 -7.71 -1.20 6.13
C LEU A 274 -8.87 -0.22 5.95
N ARG A 275 -9.17 0.11 4.69
CA ARG A 275 -10.35 0.88 4.30
C ARG A 275 -11.53 -0.05 4.10
N ALA A 276 -12.71 0.40 4.50
CA ALA A 276 -13.93 -0.41 4.45
C ALA A 276 -14.49 -0.60 3.02
N CYS A 277 -13.99 0.10 2.04
CA CYS A 277 -14.47 0.05 0.65
C CYS A 277 -15.96 0.43 0.51
N ILE A 278 -16.43 1.34 1.35
CA ILE A 278 -17.79 1.91 1.32
C ILE A 278 -17.67 3.42 1.48
N GLN A 279 -18.26 4.17 0.57
CA GLN A 279 -18.33 5.63 0.66
C GLN A 279 -19.27 6.06 1.80
N GLN A 280 -18.96 7.19 2.42
CA GLN A 280 -19.79 7.82 3.42
C GLN A 280 -21.13 8.31 2.86
N GLY A 281 -22.19 8.14 3.63
CA GLY A 281 -23.54 8.34 3.17
C GLY A 281 -24.03 9.76 2.97
N ASP A 282 -23.35 10.77 3.48
CA ASP A 282 -23.84 12.17 3.41
C ASP A 282 -23.68 12.81 2.03
N TYR A 283 -22.81 12.26 1.19
CA TYR A 283 -22.39 12.88 -0.07
C TYR A 283 -22.70 12.04 -1.31
N GLY A 284 -23.76 11.27 -1.24
CA GLY A 284 -24.11 10.31 -2.29
C GLY A 284 -23.39 8.98 -2.08
N GLN A 285 -24.15 7.97 -1.71
CA GLN A 285 -23.65 6.62 -1.50
C GLN A 285 -23.08 6.08 -2.80
N ARG A 286 -21.80 5.80 -2.86
CA ARG A 286 -21.19 5.41 -4.13
C ARG A 286 -20.77 3.96 -4.17
N GLY A 287 -20.51 3.33 -3.02
CA GLY A 287 -20.13 1.93 -2.98
C GLY A 287 -18.99 1.61 -3.95
N GLU A 288 -17.97 2.47 -4.01
CA GLU A 288 -16.88 2.40 -4.99
C GLU A 288 -15.89 1.27 -4.73
N GLN A 289 -16.10 0.50 -3.70
CA GLN A 289 -15.28 -0.67 -3.32
C GLN A 289 -13.76 -0.38 -3.26
N GLY A 290 -13.37 0.82 -2.80
CA GLY A 290 -11.97 1.26 -2.70
C GLY A 290 -11.37 1.75 -4.01
N MET A 291 -12.15 1.84 -5.10
CA MET A 291 -11.67 2.26 -6.42
C MET A 291 -11.13 3.70 -6.41
N PHE A 292 -11.78 4.62 -5.68
CA PHE A 292 -11.36 6.02 -5.64
C PHE A 292 -9.96 6.18 -5.08
N GLU A 293 -9.68 5.51 -3.95
CA GLU A 293 -8.36 5.57 -3.32
C GLU A 293 -7.32 4.78 -4.10
N SER A 294 -7.63 3.56 -4.55
CA SER A 294 -6.68 2.74 -5.29
C SER A 294 -6.25 3.40 -6.60
N VAL A 295 -7.21 3.85 -7.43
CA VAL A 295 -6.92 4.54 -8.69
C VAL A 295 -6.27 5.90 -8.42
N GLY A 296 -6.74 6.66 -7.41
CA GLY A 296 -6.20 7.96 -7.05
C GLY A 296 -4.74 7.91 -6.61
N PHE A 297 -4.37 7.05 -5.66
CA PHE A 297 -2.98 6.88 -5.24
C PHE A 297 -2.09 6.35 -6.37
N ARG A 298 -2.65 5.51 -7.24
CA ARG A 298 -1.92 5.04 -8.42
C ARG A 298 -1.64 6.19 -9.39
N LEU A 299 -2.58 7.13 -9.59
CA LEU A 299 -2.37 8.34 -10.40
C LEU A 299 -1.26 9.22 -9.83
N PHE A 300 -1.23 9.46 -8.50
CA PHE A 300 -0.14 10.17 -7.85
C PHE A 300 1.21 9.49 -8.09
N SER A 301 1.30 8.18 -7.87
CA SER A 301 2.53 7.43 -8.08
C SER A 301 3.01 7.50 -9.54
N LEU A 302 2.11 7.37 -10.51
CA LEU A 302 2.42 7.48 -11.93
C LEU A 302 2.84 8.91 -12.32
N ALA A 303 2.32 9.93 -11.63
CA ALA A 303 2.75 11.31 -11.79
C ALA A 303 4.09 11.64 -11.06
N GLY A 304 4.75 10.65 -10.45
CA GLY A 304 6.03 10.83 -9.76
C GLY A 304 5.93 11.41 -8.34
N VAL A 305 4.75 11.38 -7.74
CA VAL A 305 4.54 11.77 -6.34
C VAL A 305 4.57 10.52 -5.46
N ALA A 306 5.34 10.56 -4.37
CA ALA A 306 5.27 9.50 -3.37
C ALA A 306 3.86 9.45 -2.79
N ALA A 307 3.23 8.29 -2.85
CA ALA A 307 1.86 8.08 -2.42
C ALA A 307 1.67 6.68 -1.86
N PRO A 308 0.77 6.48 -0.87
CA PRO A 308 0.55 5.20 -0.25
C PRO A 308 0.31 4.06 -1.24
N ARG A 309 0.98 2.93 -1.02
CA ARG A 309 0.71 1.67 -1.72
C ARG A 309 -0.64 1.14 -1.28
N THR A 310 -1.36 0.55 -2.23
CA THR A 310 -2.66 -0.06 -1.97
C THR A 310 -2.73 -1.46 -2.57
N HIS A 311 -3.53 -2.34 -1.94
CA HIS A 311 -3.92 -3.63 -2.51
C HIS A 311 -5.25 -4.08 -1.91
N TRP A 312 -6.05 -4.82 -2.69
CA TRP A 312 -7.28 -5.39 -2.19
C TRP A 312 -7.04 -6.71 -1.46
N LEU A 313 -7.89 -6.96 -0.48
CA LEU A 313 -7.92 -8.20 0.27
C LEU A 313 -9.34 -8.52 0.72
N GLN A 314 -9.62 -9.80 0.97
CA GLN A 314 -10.72 -10.16 1.82
C GLN A 314 -10.26 -10.27 3.28
N LEU A 315 -10.97 -9.62 4.18
CA LEU A 315 -10.78 -9.81 5.61
C LEU A 315 -11.68 -10.96 6.09
N ARG A 316 -11.09 -11.88 6.81
CA ARG A 316 -11.78 -12.97 7.49
C ARG A 316 -11.51 -12.83 8.98
N ILE A 317 -12.55 -12.76 9.81
CA ILE A 317 -12.42 -12.61 11.25
C ILE A 317 -12.86 -13.91 11.93
N ILE A 318 -11.92 -14.57 12.58
CA ILE A 318 -12.13 -15.82 13.30
C ILE A 318 -12.32 -15.50 14.79
N ASP A 319 -13.56 -15.18 15.12
CA ASP A 319 -13.99 -14.84 16.49
C ASP A 319 -15.07 -15.81 17.03
N LEU A 320 -15.50 -16.75 16.18
CA LEU A 320 -16.52 -17.76 16.45
C LEU A 320 -16.02 -19.15 16.05
N ALA A 321 -16.64 -20.18 16.65
CA ALA A 321 -16.33 -21.59 16.31
C ALA A 321 -16.75 -21.95 14.89
N GLU A 322 -17.86 -21.39 14.39
CA GLU A 322 -18.46 -21.70 13.10
C GLU A 322 -17.97 -20.76 12.01
N GLU A 323 -17.44 -21.30 10.90
CA GLU A 323 -16.89 -20.52 9.80
C GLU A 323 -17.96 -19.88 8.92
N ASN A 324 -18.95 -20.66 8.51
CA ASN A 324 -20.06 -20.24 7.64
C ASN A 324 -21.41 -20.61 8.28
N PRO A 325 -21.88 -19.85 9.27
CA PRO A 325 -23.19 -20.09 9.87
C PRO A 325 -24.33 -19.76 8.89
N THR A 326 -25.51 -20.30 9.17
CA THR A 326 -26.72 -20.06 8.38
C THR A 326 -27.05 -18.57 8.21
N ASN A 327 -26.74 -17.76 9.23
CA ASN A 327 -26.88 -16.32 9.15
C ASN A 327 -25.71 -15.70 8.37
N GLN A 328 -25.95 -15.27 7.14
CA GLN A 328 -24.94 -14.66 6.26
C GLN A 328 -24.20 -13.46 6.86
N TYR A 329 -24.77 -12.79 7.85
CA TYR A 329 -24.15 -11.63 8.53
C TYR A 329 -23.13 -12.02 9.60
N ARG A 330 -22.97 -13.32 9.88
CA ARG A 330 -21.99 -13.88 10.83
C ARG A 330 -20.97 -14.71 10.09
N GLY A 331 -20.05 -15.34 10.84
CA GLY A 331 -18.98 -16.18 10.31
C GLY A 331 -17.77 -15.37 9.83
N ASP A 332 -16.79 -16.12 9.32
CA ASP A 332 -15.45 -15.57 9.08
C ASP A 332 -15.39 -14.54 7.96
N PHE A 333 -16.15 -14.71 6.88
CA PHE A 333 -16.12 -13.74 5.79
C PHE A 333 -16.60 -12.38 6.28
N TRP A 334 -15.65 -11.44 6.43
CA TRP A 334 -15.95 -10.09 6.89
C TRP A 334 -16.12 -9.09 5.74
N GLY A 335 -15.58 -9.38 4.58
CA GLY A 335 -15.79 -8.62 3.36
C GLY A 335 -14.52 -8.17 2.65
N LEU A 336 -14.71 -7.40 1.57
CA LEU A 336 -13.66 -6.79 0.76
C LEU A 336 -13.12 -5.54 1.46
N TYR A 337 -11.80 -5.43 1.53
CA TYR A 337 -11.09 -4.27 2.10
C TYR A 337 -9.97 -3.82 1.17
N LEU A 338 -9.61 -2.55 1.27
CA LEU A 338 -8.41 -1.99 0.66
C LEU A 338 -7.36 -1.76 1.76
N ALA A 339 -6.24 -2.45 1.65
CA ALA A 339 -5.07 -2.16 2.46
C ALA A 339 -4.42 -0.87 1.98
N LEU A 340 -3.95 -0.08 2.93
CA LEU A 340 -3.32 1.20 2.69
C LEU A 340 -2.03 1.29 3.52
N GLU A 341 -0.93 1.58 2.85
CA GLU A 341 0.36 1.86 3.49
C GLU A 341 0.23 3.01 4.50
N ASN A 342 0.94 2.91 5.62
CA ASN A 342 0.95 3.99 6.60
C ASN A 342 2.14 4.90 6.36
N GLU A 343 1.90 6.21 6.35
CA GLU A 343 2.98 7.19 6.20
C GLU A 343 3.80 7.28 7.49
N ASP A 344 4.95 6.61 7.49
CA ASP A 344 5.96 6.62 8.54
C ASP A 344 7.36 6.34 7.94
N GLY A 345 8.35 5.98 8.75
CA GLY A 345 9.70 5.68 8.26
C GLY A 345 9.76 4.55 7.24
N HIS A 346 8.90 3.52 7.36
CA HIS A 346 8.82 2.43 6.38
C HIS A 346 8.33 2.93 5.02
N PHE A 347 7.39 3.89 5.01
CA PHE A 347 6.94 4.56 3.79
C PHE A 347 8.10 5.31 3.11
N LEU A 348 8.89 6.08 3.85
CA LEU A 348 10.04 6.78 3.28
C LEU A 348 11.01 5.79 2.63
N ASP A 349 11.32 4.69 3.31
CA ASP A 349 12.18 3.64 2.81
C ASP A 349 11.60 2.98 1.55
N GLU A 350 10.29 2.61 1.54
CA GLU A 350 9.63 1.98 0.38
C GLU A 350 9.71 2.87 -0.87
N HIS A 351 9.54 4.19 -0.69
CA HIS A 351 9.56 5.16 -1.77
C HIS A 351 10.96 5.70 -2.10
N GLY A 352 12.02 5.19 -1.43
CA GLY A 352 13.41 5.61 -1.65
C GLY A 352 13.68 7.07 -1.25
N LEU A 353 12.88 7.60 -0.34
CA LEU A 353 13.03 8.94 0.21
C LEU A 353 14.05 8.93 1.35
N PRO A 354 14.95 9.94 1.45
CA PRO A 354 15.84 10.06 2.59
C PRO A 354 15.09 10.13 3.93
N ASP A 355 15.74 9.64 5.00
CA ASP A 355 15.18 9.61 6.34
C ASP A 355 15.07 11.03 6.92
N GLY A 356 13.91 11.66 6.76
CA GLY A 356 13.60 13.02 7.19
C GLY A 356 12.30 13.09 8.00
N ASN A 357 12.01 14.26 8.57
CA ASN A 357 10.77 14.45 9.31
C ASN A 357 9.54 14.38 8.42
N LEU A 358 8.52 13.65 8.89
CA LEU A 358 7.24 13.50 8.24
C LEU A 358 6.13 13.97 9.20
N TYR A 359 5.26 14.85 8.73
CA TYR A 359 4.22 15.50 9.51
C TYR A 359 2.85 15.29 8.89
N LYS A 360 1.97 14.63 9.61
CA LYS A 360 0.57 14.51 9.23
C LYS A 360 -0.18 15.81 9.52
N MET A 361 -0.80 16.37 8.49
CA MET A 361 -1.57 17.59 8.61
C MET A 361 -3.04 17.27 8.90
N GLU A 362 -3.47 17.64 10.11
CA GLU A 362 -4.86 17.53 10.58
C GLU A 362 -5.22 18.81 11.36
N ASN A 363 -6.36 19.40 11.08
CA ASN A 363 -6.90 20.56 11.80
C ASN A 363 -5.96 21.79 11.86
N GLY A 364 -5.21 22.04 10.79
CA GLY A 364 -4.33 23.20 10.66
C GLY A 364 -2.99 23.08 11.39
N SER A 365 -2.73 22.00 12.10
CA SER A 365 -1.45 21.73 12.76
C SER A 365 -0.88 20.39 12.35
N GLY A 366 0.45 20.29 12.27
CA GLY A 366 1.14 19.06 11.93
C GLY A 366 1.42 18.20 13.17
N THR A 367 1.20 16.90 13.04
CA THR A 367 1.64 15.90 14.03
C THR A 367 2.84 15.15 13.45
N LEU A 368 3.97 15.14 14.17
CA LEU A 368 5.15 14.38 13.76
C LEU A 368 4.80 12.88 13.72
N SER A 369 4.71 12.31 12.53
CA SER A 369 4.39 10.90 12.29
C SER A 369 5.64 10.03 12.18
N HIS A 370 6.77 10.62 11.74
CA HIS A 370 8.10 10.02 11.75
C HIS A 370 9.17 11.07 12.02
N HIS A 371 10.14 10.72 12.85
CA HIS A 371 11.31 11.53 13.18
C HIS A 371 12.53 11.00 12.43
N GLY A 372 13.07 11.81 11.53
CA GLY A 372 14.29 11.48 10.79
C GLY A 372 15.54 11.54 11.67
N THR A 373 16.51 10.70 11.37
CA THR A 373 17.78 10.66 12.12
C THR A 373 18.49 12.01 12.09
N GLY A 374 18.75 12.57 13.27
CA GLY A 374 19.40 13.87 13.42
C GLY A 374 18.52 15.09 13.16
N ALA A 375 17.25 14.90 12.84
CA ALA A 375 16.28 15.98 12.67
C ALA A 375 15.77 16.53 14.02
N VAL A 376 15.04 17.65 13.99
CA VAL A 376 14.43 18.22 15.20
C VAL A 376 13.23 17.40 15.67
N THR A 377 13.05 17.27 16.98
CA THR A 377 11.97 16.47 17.59
C THR A 377 10.76 17.31 18.01
N ASN A 378 10.88 18.65 18.01
CA ASN A 378 9.87 19.58 18.54
C ASN A 378 9.04 20.26 17.45
N SER A 379 9.11 19.79 16.21
CA SER A 379 8.40 20.34 15.04
C SER A 379 8.73 21.81 14.71
N SER A 380 9.85 22.32 15.20
CA SER A 380 10.25 23.73 14.94
C SER A 380 10.52 24.00 13.47
N ASP A 381 11.02 23.04 12.72
CA ASP A 381 11.21 23.09 11.27
C ASP A 381 9.88 23.31 10.52
N LEU A 382 8.85 22.53 10.85
CA LEU A 382 7.50 22.72 10.28
C LEU A 382 6.92 24.08 10.65
N HIS A 383 6.99 24.45 11.94
CA HIS A 383 6.44 25.73 12.40
C HIS A 383 7.13 26.93 11.74
N GLN A 384 8.46 26.88 11.54
CA GLN A 384 9.21 27.90 10.82
C GLN A 384 8.79 27.99 9.37
N PHE A 385 8.65 26.86 8.68
CA PHE A 385 8.19 26.82 7.30
C PHE A 385 6.76 27.38 7.16
N MET A 386 5.82 26.93 7.99
CA MET A 386 4.44 27.40 7.98
C MET A 386 4.34 28.90 8.30
N SER A 387 5.05 29.37 9.32
CA SER A 387 5.14 30.79 9.65
C SER A 387 5.71 31.59 8.48
N ALA A 388 6.77 31.09 7.83
CA ALA A 388 7.40 31.77 6.72
C ALA A 388 6.46 31.95 5.54
N TYR A 389 5.72 30.95 5.10
CA TYR A 389 4.82 31.11 3.96
C TYR A 389 3.49 31.81 4.29
N ASN A 390 3.13 31.92 5.58
CA ASN A 390 1.94 32.63 6.02
C ASN A 390 2.18 34.14 6.27
N THR A 391 3.43 34.57 6.43
CA THR A 391 3.79 35.98 6.67
C THR A 391 4.19 36.70 5.38
N GLY A 392 3.21 37.10 4.57
CA GLY A 392 3.40 37.85 3.32
C GLY A 392 3.76 37.01 2.10
N ASN A 393 3.81 37.65 0.93
CA ASN A 393 4.13 37.02 -0.34
C ASN A 393 5.64 36.72 -0.40
N ARG A 394 6.00 35.45 -0.51
CA ARG A 394 7.38 35.02 -0.72
C ARG A 394 7.74 35.10 -2.19
N ALA A 395 8.95 35.61 -2.48
CA ALA A 395 9.46 35.68 -3.85
C ALA A 395 9.82 34.28 -4.41
N GLU A 396 9.88 34.15 -5.74
CA GLU A 396 10.21 32.88 -6.41
C GLU A 396 11.48 32.18 -5.87
N PRO A 397 12.63 32.88 -5.62
CA PRO A 397 13.82 32.20 -5.11
C PRO A 397 13.59 31.51 -3.77
N TRP A 398 12.74 32.09 -2.90
CA TRP A 398 12.40 31.48 -1.62
C TRP A 398 11.64 30.17 -1.82
N TRP A 399 10.62 30.16 -2.69
CA TRP A 399 9.85 28.95 -2.98
C TRP A 399 10.73 27.86 -3.60
N ARG A 400 11.61 28.20 -4.55
CA ARG A 400 12.54 27.24 -5.17
C ARG A 400 13.52 26.64 -4.18
N ALA A 401 13.88 27.38 -3.11
CA ALA A 401 14.75 26.89 -2.06
C ALA A 401 14.04 25.99 -1.05
N HIS A 402 12.75 26.20 -0.77
CA HIS A 402 12.05 25.56 0.34
C HIS A 402 10.98 24.55 -0.07
N LEU A 403 10.48 24.57 -1.30
CA LEU A 403 9.46 23.64 -1.79
C LEU A 403 10.01 22.86 -2.99
N ASP A 404 9.75 21.57 -3.05
CA ASP A 404 9.98 20.77 -4.27
C ASP A 404 8.85 21.08 -5.28
N LEU A 405 9.08 22.08 -6.11
CA LEU A 405 8.06 22.58 -7.04
C LEU A 405 7.67 21.53 -8.09
N ALA A 406 8.60 20.72 -8.56
CA ALA A 406 8.30 19.69 -9.55
C ALA A 406 7.34 18.61 -8.99
N SER A 407 7.62 18.15 -7.77
CA SER A 407 6.73 17.25 -7.03
C SER A 407 5.39 17.93 -6.74
N TYR A 408 5.41 19.19 -6.30
CA TYR A 408 4.21 19.95 -6.01
C TYR A 408 3.31 20.15 -7.25
N TYR A 409 3.86 20.45 -8.41
CA TYR A 409 3.07 20.58 -9.64
C TYR A 409 2.40 19.26 -10.02
N SER A 410 3.09 18.14 -9.86
CA SER A 410 2.51 16.82 -10.06
C SER A 410 1.39 16.53 -9.05
N TYR A 411 1.64 16.79 -7.76
CA TYR A 411 0.66 16.66 -6.68
C TYR A 411 -0.60 17.49 -6.99
N ARG A 412 -0.42 18.79 -7.23
CA ARG A 412 -1.53 19.70 -7.52
C ARG A 412 -2.31 19.32 -8.78
N SER A 413 -1.62 18.85 -9.81
CA SER A 413 -2.29 18.39 -11.04
C SER A 413 -3.21 17.20 -10.79
N ILE A 414 -2.79 16.24 -9.97
CA ILE A 414 -3.65 15.09 -9.63
C ILE A 414 -4.81 15.54 -8.73
N ILE A 415 -4.60 16.45 -7.77
CA ILE A 415 -5.69 17.05 -6.97
C ILE A 415 -6.77 17.64 -7.87
N GLU A 416 -6.38 18.37 -8.94
CA GLU A 416 -7.33 18.90 -9.92
C GLU A 416 -8.02 17.79 -10.72
N CYS A 417 -7.26 16.77 -11.14
CA CYS A 417 -7.79 15.67 -11.93
C CYS A 417 -8.89 14.90 -11.18
N ILE A 418 -8.62 14.47 -9.95
CA ILE A 418 -9.57 13.68 -9.15
C ILE A 418 -10.55 14.56 -8.35
N HIS A 419 -10.38 15.89 -8.39
CA HIS A 419 -11.14 16.87 -7.61
C HIS A 419 -11.22 16.47 -6.13
N HIS A 420 -10.07 16.54 -5.45
CA HIS A 420 -10.02 16.27 -4.02
C HIS A 420 -10.63 17.45 -3.25
N TYR A 421 -11.95 17.42 -3.09
CA TYR A 421 -12.69 18.53 -2.48
C TYR A 421 -12.60 18.58 -0.95
N ASP A 422 -12.10 17.53 -0.28
CA ASP A 422 -11.90 17.48 1.17
C ASP A 422 -10.48 17.86 1.61
N VAL A 423 -9.57 18.16 0.68
CA VAL A 423 -8.28 18.76 1.02
C VAL A 423 -8.45 20.24 1.32
N ALA A 424 -7.86 20.70 2.42
CA ALA A 424 -7.88 22.08 2.84
C ALA A 424 -6.55 22.46 3.50
N ASP A 425 -6.33 23.74 3.78
CA ASP A 425 -5.15 24.19 4.50
C ASP A 425 -5.03 23.46 5.85
N GLY A 426 -3.96 22.70 6.02
CA GLY A 426 -3.70 21.89 7.20
C GLY A 426 -4.52 20.59 7.34
N LYS A 427 -5.10 20.06 6.25
CA LYS A 427 -5.95 18.87 6.29
C LYS A 427 -5.76 17.97 5.07
N ASN A 428 -5.67 16.65 5.33
CA ASN A 428 -5.68 15.57 4.33
C ASN A 428 -4.46 15.54 3.40
N TYR A 429 -3.29 15.84 3.93
CA TYR A 429 -1.99 15.63 3.32
C TYR A 429 -0.92 15.52 4.40
N ASP A 430 0.27 15.04 4.03
CA ASP A 430 1.44 15.05 4.89
C ASP A 430 2.52 15.97 4.32
N TYR A 431 3.26 16.64 5.20
CA TYR A 431 4.50 17.33 4.84
C TYR A 431 5.70 16.45 5.13
N TYR A 432 6.59 16.35 4.17
CA TYR A 432 7.88 15.69 4.31
C TYR A 432 9.02 16.66 4.03
N LEU A 433 9.95 16.77 4.97
CA LEU A 433 11.18 17.54 4.80
C LEU A 433 12.30 16.62 4.31
N ASN A 434 12.75 16.80 3.09
CA ASN A 434 13.86 16.03 2.54
C ASN A 434 15.20 16.56 3.09
N PRO A 435 15.94 15.81 3.94
CA PRO A 435 17.15 16.28 4.59
C PRO A 435 18.32 16.52 3.63
N LYS A 436 18.30 15.92 2.43
CA LYS A 436 19.35 16.11 1.42
C LYS A 436 19.21 17.42 0.65
N THR A 437 17.97 17.86 0.43
CA THR A 437 17.70 19.06 -0.37
C THR A 437 17.26 20.25 0.47
N GLY A 438 16.83 20.03 1.70
CA GLY A 438 16.21 21.03 2.56
C GLY A 438 14.83 21.48 2.09
N ARG A 439 14.21 20.76 1.13
CA ARG A 439 12.92 21.12 0.52
C ARG A 439 11.80 20.29 1.10
N TRP A 440 10.66 20.96 1.25
CA TRP A 440 9.41 20.35 1.64
C TRP A 440 8.73 19.69 0.45
N ASN A 441 8.09 18.57 0.70
CA ASN A 441 7.25 17.85 -0.25
C ASN A 441 5.87 17.66 0.36
N VAL A 442 4.85 17.53 -0.48
CA VAL A 442 3.47 17.23 -0.09
C VAL A 442 3.14 15.81 -0.51
N ILE A 443 2.67 15.00 0.45
CA ILE A 443 2.26 13.62 0.23
C ILE A 443 0.74 13.54 0.36
N PRO A 444 0.02 12.92 -0.61
CA PRO A 444 -1.44 12.84 -0.58
C PRO A 444 -1.92 11.87 0.51
N TRP A 445 -2.97 12.26 1.22
CA TRP A 445 -3.64 11.45 2.23
C TRP A 445 -5.15 11.61 2.16
N ASP A 446 -5.90 10.56 2.60
CA ASP A 446 -7.36 10.58 2.81
C ASP A 446 -8.16 11.04 1.58
N ILE A 447 -7.89 10.43 0.44
CA ILE A 447 -8.47 10.79 -0.86
C ILE A 447 -9.77 10.04 -1.18
N ASP A 448 -10.51 9.60 -0.17
CA ASP A 448 -11.80 8.92 -0.34
C ASP A 448 -12.92 9.88 -0.82
N LEU A 449 -12.82 11.16 -0.51
CA LEU A 449 -13.76 12.20 -0.98
C LEU A 449 -13.23 12.91 -2.22
N THR A 450 -13.31 12.21 -3.35
CA THR A 450 -12.82 12.61 -4.67
C THR A 450 -13.80 12.16 -5.77
N TRP A 451 -13.49 12.39 -7.02
CA TRP A 451 -14.23 11.95 -8.21
C TRP A 451 -15.65 12.50 -8.31
N ALA A 452 -15.87 13.75 -7.85
CA ALA A 452 -17.15 14.43 -7.96
C ALA A 452 -16.97 15.93 -8.20
N ASP A 453 -17.90 16.54 -8.97
CA ASP A 453 -17.83 17.94 -9.32
C ASP A 453 -18.67 18.85 -8.41
N ASN A 454 -19.65 18.31 -7.72
CA ASN A 454 -20.66 19.05 -6.98
C ASN A 454 -20.58 18.91 -5.47
N MET A 455 -19.38 18.65 -4.94
CA MET A 455 -19.18 18.48 -3.51
C MET A 455 -18.69 19.78 -2.86
N TYR A 456 -18.72 19.84 -1.52
CA TYR A 456 -18.19 20.97 -0.77
C TYR A 456 -16.67 21.07 -0.92
N GLY A 457 -16.16 22.29 -0.79
CA GLY A 457 -14.72 22.55 -0.88
C GLY A 457 -14.19 22.58 -2.32
N ASN A 458 -13.06 23.20 -2.51
CA ASN A 458 -12.46 23.47 -3.82
C ASN A 458 -11.06 22.86 -3.96
N GLY A 459 -10.65 21.97 -3.04
CA GLY A 459 -9.29 21.46 -2.98
C GLY A 459 -8.26 22.55 -2.71
N GLU A 460 -8.57 23.43 -1.78
CA GLU A 460 -7.73 24.56 -1.38
C GLU A 460 -6.67 24.10 -0.39
N GLU A 461 -5.51 23.71 -0.87
CA GLU A 461 -4.33 23.51 -0.06
C GLU A 461 -3.48 24.80 -0.01
N PRO A 462 -2.54 24.96 0.95
CA PRO A 462 -1.95 26.28 1.23
C PRO A 462 -1.12 26.88 0.11
N PHE A 463 -0.66 26.09 -0.85
CA PHE A 463 0.25 26.58 -1.89
C PHE A 463 -0.43 27.04 -3.16
N ARG A 464 -1.67 26.59 -3.43
CA ARG A 464 -2.41 27.01 -4.62
C ARG A 464 -2.46 28.51 -4.79
N SER A 465 -2.91 29.24 -3.77
CA SER A 465 -3.04 30.70 -3.79
C SER A 465 -1.72 31.44 -3.59
N ARG A 466 -0.66 30.77 -3.12
CA ARG A 466 0.64 31.40 -2.83
C ARG A 466 1.69 31.14 -3.92
N VAL A 467 1.78 29.91 -4.40
CA VAL A 467 2.77 29.49 -5.40
C VAL A 467 2.28 29.77 -6.82
N LEU A 468 1.07 29.33 -7.14
CA LEU A 468 0.57 29.40 -8.53
C LEU A 468 0.14 30.83 -8.96
N THR A 469 0.19 31.81 -8.08
CA THR A 469 0.05 33.22 -8.40
C THR A 469 1.30 33.84 -9.03
N HIS A 470 2.47 33.20 -8.86
CA HIS A 470 3.70 33.61 -9.54
C HIS A 470 3.63 33.22 -11.03
N PRO A 471 3.81 34.17 -11.98
CA PRO A 471 3.63 33.88 -13.41
C PRO A 471 4.50 32.74 -13.94
N ALA A 472 5.76 32.64 -13.50
CA ALA A 472 6.66 31.57 -13.92
C ALA A 472 6.18 30.19 -13.39
N PHE A 473 5.81 30.11 -12.13
CA PHE A 473 5.29 28.86 -11.53
C PHE A 473 3.95 28.45 -12.13
N HIS A 474 3.13 29.43 -12.50
CA HIS A 474 1.87 29.13 -13.18
C HIS A 474 2.12 28.45 -14.53
N VAL A 475 3.07 28.95 -15.33
CA VAL A 475 3.46 28.33 -16.60
C VAL A 475 4.03 26.93 -16.40
N GLU A 476 4.93 26.75 -15.44
CA GLU A 476 5.52 25.44 -15.10
C GLU A 476 4.43 24.44 -14.66
N TYR A 477 3.51 24.87 -13.81
CA TYR A 477 2.35 24.07 -13.37
C TYR A 477 1.43 23.70 -14.55
N GLN A 478 1.07 24.67 -15.41
CA GLN A 478 0.22 24.40 -16.58
C GLN A 478 0.90 23.42 -17.56
N ASN A 479 2.21 23.52 -17.75
CA ASN A 479 2.96 22.54 -18.54
C ASN A 479 2.83 21.13 -17.96
N ARG A 480 2.99 20.98 -16.63
CA ARG A 480 2.86 19.68 -15.97
C ARG A 480 1.43 19.14 -16.00
N LEU A 481 0.43 19.99 -15.75
CA LEU A 481 -0.98 19.60 -15.84
C LEU A 481 -1.34 19.15 -17.26
N ARG A 482 -0.83 19.84 -18.30
CA ARG A 482 -1.03 19.46 -19.70
C ARG A 482 -0.42 18.12 -20.04
N GLU A 483 0.80 17.86 -19.57
CA GLU A 483 1.46 16.56 -19.74
C GLU A 483 0.66 15.43 -19.07
N ILE A 484 0.21 15.63 -17.84
CA ILE A 484 -0.65 14.67 -17.12
C ILE A 484 -1.96 14.45 -17.87
N ARG A 485 -2.57 15.50 -18.40
CA ARG A 485 -3.79 15.40 -19.21
C ARG A 485 -3.57 14.57 -20.48
N ASP A 486 -2.45 14.77 -21.18
CA ASP A 486 -2.16 14.05 -22.43
C ASP A 486 -1.84 12.57 -22.19
N LEU A 487 -1.08 12.27 -21.16
CA LEU A 487 -0.41 11.00 -21.03
C LEU A 487 -0.93 10.08 -19.91
N LEU A 488 -1.75 10.61 -19.00
CA LEU A 488 -2.25 9.90 -17.85
C LEU A 488 -3.75 10.10 -17.63
N PHE A 489 -4.18 11.34 -17.34
CA PHE A 489 -5.57 11.63 -17.00
C PHE A 489 -6.42 11.91 -18.25
N ASN A 490 -6.71 10.87 -18.98
CA ASN A 490 -7.57 10.89 -20.17
C ASN A 490 -8.43 9.62 -20.21
N PRO A 491 -9.52 9.62 -21.04
CA PRO A 491 -10.43 8.48 -21.09
C PRO A 491 -9.76 7.13 -21.40
N GLU A 492 -8.68 7.12 -22.16
CA GLU A 492 -7.97 5.89 -22.51
C GLU A 492 -7.09 5.40 -21.34
N GLN A 493 -6.13 6.20 -20.88
CA GLN A 493 -5.13 5.76 -19.90
C GLN A 493 -5.75 5.56 -18.49
N THR A 494 -6.52 6.53 -18.02
CA THR A 494 -7.21 6.39 -16.73
C THR A 494 -8.35 5.38 -16.82
N GLY A 495 -9.06 5.32 -17.96
CA GLY A 495 -10.09 4.27 -18.19
C GLY A 495 -9.50 2.86 -18.13
N GLN A 496 -8.33 2.65 -18.74
CA GLN A 496 -7.59 1.39 -18.67
C GLN A 496 -7.16 1.06 -17.23
N LEU A 497 -6.69 2.06 -16.47
CA LEU A 497 -6.32 1.88 -15.07
C LEU A 497 -7.52 1.51 -14.20
N ILE A 498 -8.69 2.12 -14.43
CA ILE A 498 -9.95 1.77 -13.77
C ILE A 498 -10.32 0.31 -14.08
N ASP A 499 -10.21 -0.13 -15.33
CA ASP A 499 -10.51 -1.52 -15.73
C ASP A 499 -9.52 -2.52 -15.14
N GLU A 500 -8.23 -2.19 -15.13
CA GLU A 500 -7.19 -3.00 -14.47
C GLU A 500 -7.52 -3.23 -12.99
N CYS A 501 -7.80 -2.15 -12.26
CA CYS A 501 -8.17 -2.21 -10.86
C CYS A 501 -9.47 -2.99 -10.63
N ALA A 502 -10.48 -2.75 -11.45
CA ALA A 502 -11.76 -3.44 -11.33
C ALA A 502 -11.64 -4.94 -11.56
N ALA A 503 -10.81 -5.39 -12.52
CA ALA A 503 -10.63 -6.81 -12.84
C ALA A 503 -10.01 -7.61 -11.68
N ILE A 504 -9.40 -6.97 -10.69
CA ILE A 504 -8.89 -7.63 -9.49
C ILE A 504 -10.03 -8.13 -8.60
N ILE A 505 -11.12 -7.35 -8.49
CA ILE A 505 -12.21 -7.56 -7.52
C ILE A 505 -13.55 -7.92 -8.13
N ALA A 506 -13.72 -7.75 -9.44
CA ALA A 506 -14.96 -8.00 -10.16
C ALA A 506 -14.71 -8.76 -11.46
N ASP A 507 -15.63 -9.66 -11.83
CA ASP A 507 -15.56 -10.38 -13.09
C ASP A 507 -15.94 -9.47 -14.27
N PRO A 508 -15.03 -9.19 -15.20
CA PRO A 508 -15.34 -8.41 -16.39
C PRO A 508 -16.47 -9.03 -17.26
N ALA A 509 -16.61 -10.37 -17.25
CA ALA A 509 -17.66 -11.07 -17.97
C ALA A 509 -19.04 -10.97 -17.28
N GLY A 510 -19.08 -10.57 -16.00
CA GLY A 510 -20.29 -10.34 -15.23
C GLY A 510 -20.82 -11.54 -14.47
N GLY A 511 -19.96 -12.50 -14.18
CA GLY A 511 -20.20 -13.56 -13.21
C GLY A 511 -20.23 -13.05 -11.77
N PRO A 512 -20.59 -13.90 -10.79
CA PRO A 512 -20.49 -13.58 -9.38
C PRO A 512 -19.06 -13.20 -9.01
N SER A 513 -18.89 -12.14 -8.25
CA SER A 513 -17.59 -11.59 -7.91
C SER A 513 -17.50 -11.19 -6.43
N LEU A 514 -16.30 -10.84 -5.97
CA LEU A 514 -16.08 -10.50 -4.57
C LEU A 514 -16.79 -9.19 -4.17
N VAL A 515 -16.95 -8.25 -5.11
CA VAL A 515 -17.74 -7.02 -4.85
C VAL A 515 -19.22 -7.34 -4.61
N ASP A 516 -19.77 -8.35 -5.27
CA ASP A 516 -21.15 -8.79 -5.07
C ASP A 516 -21.32 -9.50 -3.73
N ALA A 517 -20.34 -10.34 -3.34
CA ALA A 517 -20.30 -10.99 -2.04
C ALA A 517 -20.22 -9.95 -0.91
N ASP A 518 -19.38 -8.94 -1.07
CA ASP A 518 -19.24 -7.83 -0.12
C ASP A 518 -20.56 -7.04 0.02
N ARG A 519 -21.22 -6.74 -1.09
CA ARG A 519 -22.55 -6.12 -1.09
C ARG A 519 -23.57 -6.98 -0.37
N ALA A 520 -23.65 -8.27 -0.66
CA ALA A 520 -24.55 -9.20 0.01
C ALA A 520 -24.30 -9.30 1.51
N LYS A 521 -23.03 -9.19 1.94
CA LYS A 521 -22.68 -9.16 3.35
C LYS A 521 -23.10 -7.87 4.04
N TRP A 522 -22.95 -6.69 3.38
CA TRP A 522 -22.96 -5.42 4.08
C TRP A 522 -24.11 -4.48 3.73
N ASP A 523 -24.69 -4.51 2.51
CA ASP A 523 -25.68 -3.49 2.10
C ASP A 523 -26.93 -3.46 2.99
N TYR A 524 -27.39 -4.62 3.47
CA TYR A 524 -28.50 -4.74 4.41
C TYR A 524 -28.08 -5.38 5.73
N HIS A 525 -26.82 -5.30 6.10
CA HIS A 525 -26.36 -5.85 7.38
C HIS A 525 -27.11 -5.16 8.54
N PRO A 526 -27.65 -5.91 9.52
CA PRO A 526 -28.48 -5.34 10.60
C PRO A 526 -27.82 -4.21 11.39
N VAL A 527 -26.49 -4.22 11.52
CA VAL A 527 -25.75 -3.17 12.20
C VAL A 527 -25.85 -1.82 11.49
N MET A 528 -25.97 -1.81 10.15
CA MET A 528 -26.14 -0.57 9.38
C MET A 528 -27.41 0.17 9.73
N ALA A 529 -28.51 -0.55 9.94
CA ALA A 529 -29.77 0.02 10.39
C ALA A 529 -29.69 0.52 11.84
N ARG A 530 -29.03 -0.27 12.71
CA ARG A 530 -28.96 0.03 14.16
C ARG A 530 -28.26 1.33 14.49
N ILE A 531 -27.19 1.65 13.77
CA ILE A 531 -26.40 2.87 14.01
C ILE A 531 -26.91 4.07 13.20
N GLY A 532 -28.07 3.98 12.57
CA GLY A 532 -28.57 5.02 11.67
C GLY A 532 -27.70 5.20 10.46
N GLY A 533 -27.13 4.10 9.96
CA GLY A 533 -26.05 4.07 8.97
C GLY A 533 -26.34 4.94 7.76
N LYS A 534 -25.39 5.76 7.44
CA LYS A 534 -25.41 6.62 6.25
C LYS A 534 -24.88 5.90 5.00
N ALA A 535 -24.41 4.67 5.17
CA ALA A 535 -24.03 3.74 4.11
C ALA A 535 -24.81 2.43 4.28
N GLY A 536 -25.03 1.68 3.19
CA GLY A 536 -25.84 0.47 3.22
C GLY A 536 -27.34 0.73 3.11
N GLN A 537 -28.17 -0.22 3.53
CA GLN A 537 -29.63 -0.17 3.44
C GLN A 537 -30.16 0.04 2.01
N GLY A 538 -29.52 -0.58 1.02
CA GLY A 538 -29.80 -0.41 -0.40
C GLY A 538 -29.06 0.74 -1.07
N ARG A 539 -28.16 1.38 -0.36
CA ARG A 539 -27.42 2.57 -0.84
C ARG A 539 -26.05 2.25 -1.45
N PHE A 540 -25.57 1.00 -1.36
CA PHE A 540 -24.44 0.60 -2.18
C PHE A 540 -24.72 0.98 -3.64
N TYR A 541 -23.88 1.70 -4.29
CA TYR A 541 -24.05 2.15 -5.67
C TYR A 541 -25.26 3.07 -5.94
N GLU A 542 -25.76 3.78 -4.94
CA GLU A 542 -26.93 4.66 -5.10
C GLU A 542 -26.70 5.74 -6.18
N ALA A 543 -25.47 6.23 -6.30
CA ALA A 543 -25.11 7.24 -7.30
C ALA A 543 -25.03 6.68 -8.75
N ALA A 544 -24.89 5.38 -8.92
CA ALA A 544 -24.81 4.75 -10.23
C ALA A 544 -26.20 4.55 -10.86
N ALA A 545 -26.35 4.86 -12.14
CA ALA A 545 -27.63 4.71 -12.83
C ALA A 545 -28.15 3.27 -12.81
N SER A 546 -27.29 2.27 -13.03
CA SER A 546 -27.63 0.84 -12.99
C SER A 546 -27.67 0.24 -11.57
N LYS A 547 -27.34 1.01 -10.53
CA LYS A 547 -27.31 0.59 -9.12
C LYS A 547 -26.44 -0.66 -8.87
N ASP A 548 -25.34 -0.81 -9.60
CA ASP A 548 -24.37 -1.89 -9.49
C ASP A 548 -22.92 -1.38 -9.64
N PHE A 549 -21.95 -2.26 -9.42
CA PHE A 549 -20.53 -1.93 -9.53
C PHE A 549 -20.13 -1.48 -10.94
N ARG A 550 -20.71 -2.06 -11.99
CA ARG A 550 -20.46 -1.65 -13.38
C ARG A 550 -20.90 -0.21 -13.64
N GLY A 551 -22.05 0.17 -13.09
CA GLY A 551 -22.51 1.55 -13.13
C GLY A 551 -21.55 2.50 -12.43
N MET A 552 -20.92 2.09 -11.35
CA MET A 552 -19.88 2.88 -10.68
C MET A 552 -18.63 3.05 -11.54
N LEU A 553 -18.16 1.98 -12.19
CA LEU A 553 -17.03 2.07 -13.11
C LEU A 553 -17.36 3.01 -14.28
N LYS A 554 -18.58 2.92 -14.82
CA LYS A 554 -19.05 3.85 -15.84
C LYS A 554 -19.04 5.30 -15.35
N SER A 555 -19.55 5.54 -14.13
CA SER A 555 -19.56 6.88 -13.54
C SER A 555 -18.15 7.44 -13.36
N MET A 556 -17.17 6.62 -12.93
CA MET A 556 -15.77 7.04 -12.85
C MET A 556 -15.20 7.40 -14.24
N LYS A 557 -15.47 6.59 -15.27
CA LYS A 557 -15.00 6.86 -16.63
C LYS A 557 -15.66 8.09 -17.25
N ASP A 558 -16.95 8.28 -17.02
CA ASP A 558 -17.67 9.49 -17.45
C ASP A 558 -17.11 10.73 -16.73
N TYR A 559 -16.80 10.61 -15.43
CA TYR A 559 -16.13 11.68 -14.67
C TYR A 559 -14.78 12.05 -15.31
N VAL A 560 -13.93 11.05 -15.61
CA VAL A 560 -12.62 11.31 -16.27
C VAL A 560 -12.80 12.10 -17.56
N LYS A 561 -13.76 11.70 -18.41
CA LYS A 561 -14.06 12.39 -19.66
C LYS A 561 -14.48 13.85 -19.43
N ASN A 562 -15.43 14.05 -18.52
CA ASN A 562 -16.00 15.38 -18.25
C ASN A 562 -15.00 16.28 -17.54
N ARG A 563 -14.28 15.75 -16.53
CA ARG A 563 -13.27 16.51 -15.79
C ARG A 563 -12.08 16.89 -16.67
N ALA A 564 -11.66 15.99 -17.55
CA ALA A 564 -10.64 16.26 -18.54
C ALA A 564 -11.01 17.45 -19.44
N ALA A 565 -12.22 17.44 -19.97
CA ALA A 565 -12.73 18.56 -20.80
C ALA A 565 -12.84 19.85 -19.99
N TRP A 566 -13.26 19.78 -18.74
CA TRP A 566 -13.31 20.94 -17.85
C TRP A 566 -11.92 21.53 -17.58
N ILE A 567 -10.91 20.70 -17.32
CA ILE A 567 -9.51 21.12 -17.11
C ILE A 567 -9.00 21.83 -18.38
N ASP A 568 -9.23 21.25 -19.55
CA ASP A 568 -8.79 21.83 -20.83
C ASP A 568 -9.43 23.22 -21.06
N ALA A 569 -10.72 23.36 -20.76
CA ALA A 569 -11.46 24.61 -20.97
C ALA A 569 -11.17 25.69 -19.92
N ASN A 570 -10.85 25.33 -18.68
CA ASN A 570 -10.78 26.30 -17.58
C ASN A 570 -9.35 26.52 -17.03
N LEU A 571 -8.48 25.52 -17.12
CA LEU A 571 -7.12 25.60 -16.58
C LEU A 571 -6.03 25.62 -17.65
N LEU A 572 -6.29 25.05 -18.82
CA LEU A 572 -5.30 24.90 -19.91
C LEU A 572 -5.65 25.70 -21.18
N ASN A 573 -6.56 26.66 -21.12
CA ASN A 573 -7.04 27.45 -22.25
C ASN A 573 -6.13 28.63 -22.61
N ASP A 574 -4.83 28.61 -22.28
CA ASP A 574 -3.88 29.66 -22.65
C ASP A 574 -3.66 29.67 -24.19
N PRO A 575 -4.12 30.71 -24.92
CA PRO A 575 -3.99 30.75 -26.39
C PRO A 575 -2.55 31.00 -26.87
N ARG A 576 -1.63 31.28 -25.95
CA ARG A 576 -0.22 31.57 -26.27
C ARG A 576 0.63 30.33 -26.38
N ILE A 577 0.11 29.13 -26.05
CA ILE A 577 0.88 27.89 -26.20
C ILE A 577 1.18 27.63 -27.68
N PRO A 578 2.33 27.01 -27.99
CA PRO A 578 2.59 26.58 -29.37
C PRO A 578 1.51 25.62 -29.87
N ALA A 579 1.24 25.63 -31.16
CA ALA A 579 0.35 24.66 -31.78
C ALA A 579 0.89 23.22 -31.53
N THR A 580 -0.02 22.29 -31.29
CA THR A 580 0.33 20.88 -31.12
C THR A 580 0.96 20.35 -32.39
N PRO A 581 2.20 19.82 -32.34
CA PRO A 581 2.84 19.24 -33.52
C PRO A 581 2.10 18.01 -34.01
N SER A 582 2.18 17.70 -35.30
CA SER A 582 1.70 16.44 -35.86
C SER A 582 2.87 15.55 -36.25
N LEU A 583 2.71 14.25 -36.07
CA LEU A 583 3.63 13.25 -36.60
C LEU A 583 3.33 12.99 -38.07
N LEU A 584 4.37 12.97 -38.91
CA LEU A 584 4.26 12.81 -40.36
C LEU A 584 4.58 11.36 -40.76
N GLY A 585 3.77 10.80 -41.65
CA GLY A 585 3.92 9.45 -42.20
C GLY A 585 2.81 8.50 -41.73
N ALA A 586 2.47 7.56 -42.58
CA ALA A 586 1.55 6.48 -42.20
C ALA A 586 2.25 5.56 -41.19
N GLY A 587 1.65 5.40 -40.03
CA GLY A 587 2.14 4.46 -39.03
C GLY A 587 2.16 3.04 -39.61
N SER A 588 3.32 2.47 -39.89
CA SER A 588 3.43 1.05 -40.07
C SER A 588 3.15 0.37 -38.75
N THR A 589 2.23 -0.56 -38.73
CA THR A 589 1.90 -1.30 -37.52
C THR A 589 3.00 -2.26 -37.07
N ASN A 590 3.97 -2.59 -37.97
CA ASN A 590 5.10 -3.47 -37.68
C ASN A 590 6.39 -2.81 -38.14
N LEU A 591 7.22 -2.39 -37.19
CA LEU A 591 8.53 -1.77 -37.45
C LEU A 591 9.65 -2.69 -36.94
N THR A 592 10.75 -2.75 -37.68
CA THR A 592 11.94 -3.42 -37.20
C THR A 592 12.71 -2.52 -36.23
N ARG A 593 13.39 -3.11 -35.24
CA ARG A 593 14.14 -2.34 -34.21
C ARG A 593 15.13 -1.33 -34.79
N ASN A 594 15.67 -1.58 -35.96
CA ASN A 594 16.69 -0.74 -36.58
C ASN A 594 16.12 0.36 -37.52
N HIS A 595 14.81 0.42 -37.66
CA HIS A 595 14.13 1.39 -38.56
C HIS A 595 13.05 2.20 -37.81
N LEU A 596 13.43 2.76 -36.66
CA LEU A 596 12.53 3.55 -35.80
C LEU A 596 12.77 5.04 -36.01
N SER A 597 12.57 5.52 -37.25
CA SER A 597 12.73 6.94 -37.60
C SER A 597 11.37 7.58 -37.78
N PHE A 598 11.16 8.74 -37.14
CA PHE A 598 9.90 9.49 -37.15
C PHE A 598 10.15 10.94 -37.53
N ARG A 599 9.13 11.58 -38.09
CA ARG A 599 9.15 13.00 -38.48
C ARG A 599 7.95 13.74 -37.94
N CYS A 600 8.11 15.05 -37.71
CA CYS A 600 7.01 15.91 -37.24
C CYS A 600 6.83 17.12 -38.16
N SER A 601 5.70 17.82 -37.97
CA SER A 601 5.41 19.11 -38.61
C SER A 601 6.40 20.18 -38.18
N GLN A 602 6.43 21.29 -38.95
CA GLN A 602 7.14 22.52 -38.55
C GLN A 602 6.56 23.09 -37.26
N TYR A 603 7.40 23.83 -36.53
CA TYR A 603 6.95 24.59 -35.39
C TYR A 603 5.92 25.65 -35.84
N SER A 604 4.86 25.83 -35.08
CA SER A 604 3.86 26.87 -35.28
C SER A 604 3.41 27.40 -33.89
N GLY A 605 3.37 28.72 -33.79
CA GLY A 605 2.98 29.39 -32.53
C GLY A 605 3.18 30.91 -32.65
N SER A 606 2.63 31.67 -31.69
CA SER A 606 2.80 33.12 -31.60
C SER A 606 4.19 33.53 -31.09
N GLY A 607 4.89 32.63 -30.37
CA GLY A 607 6.24 32.85 -29.85
C GLY A 607 7.31 32.24 -30.74
N VAL A 608 8.57 32.54 -30.42
CA VAL A 608 9.74 31.97 -31.09
C VAL A 608 9.99 30.54 -30.54
N PHE A 609 10.34 29.60 -31.42
CA PHE A 609 10.76 28.24 -31.02
C PHE A 609 11.93 28.30 -30.04
N ALA A 610 11.85 27.52 -28.97
CA ALA A 610 12.91 27.42 -27.96
C ALA A 610 13.43 25.99 -27.79
N ALA A 611 12.55 24.97 -27.82
CA ALA A 611 12.97 23.59 -27.68
C ALA A 611 11.93 22.59 -28.21
N MET A 612 12.34 21.36 -28.39
CA MET A 612 11.46 20.24 -28.69
C MET A 612 11.91 19.00 -27.93
N LYS A 613 10.99 18.08 -27.73
CA LYS A 613 11.21 16.83 -27.01
C LYS A 613 10.42 15.69 -27.63
N TRP A 614 11.04 14.54 -27.77
CA TRP A 614 10.42 13.32 -28.25
C TRP A 614 10.32 12.30 -27.12
N ARG A 615 9.32 11.43 -27.20
CA ARG A 615 9.19 10.34 -26.23
C ARG A 615 8.63 9.07 -26.86
N VAL A 616 9.00 7.94 -26.26
CA VAL A 616 8.43 6.63 -26.55
C VAL A 616 7.95 6.01 -25.25
N ALA A 617 6.75 5.48 -25.26
CA ALA A 617 6.17 4.74 -24.14
C ALA A 617 5.59 3.42 -24.62
N GLU A 618 5.63 2.39 -23.79
CA GLU A 618 4.95 1.11 -24.07
C GLU A 618 3.44 1.32 -23.97
N ALA A 619 2.68 0.78 -24.93
CA ALA A 619 1.22 0.79 -24.90
C ALA A 619 0.70 -0.47 -24.22
N GLY A 620 -0.22 -0.29 -23.25
CA GLY A 620 -0.77 -1.39 -22.48
C GLY A 620 -1.72 -2.28 -23.31
N LYS A 621 -1.84 -3.53 -22.90
CA LYS A 621 -2.93 -4.44 -23.30
C LYS A 621 -3.94 -4.50 -22.17
N GLN A 622 -5.21 -4.62 -22.50
CA GLN A 622 -6.24 -4.81 -21.48
C GLN A 622 -6.04 -6.14 -20.74
N PRO A 623 -6.29 -6.21 -19.42
CA PRO A 623 -6.25 -7.47 -18.70
C PRO A 623 -7.29 -8.43 -19.29
N ALA A 624 -6.88 -9.68 -19.49
CA ALA A 624 -7.70 -10.64 -20.19
C ALA A 624 -8.78 -11.29 -19.32
N GLU A 625 -8.56 -11.44 -18.00
CA GLU A 625 -9.43 -12.27 -17.16
C GLU A 625 -9.43 -11.84 -15.69
N PHE A 626 -10.58 -12.01 -15.03
CA PHE A 626 -10.76 -11.80 -13.59
C PHE A 626 -9.86 -12.70 -12.75
N GLY A 627 -9.23 -12.12 -11.74
CA GLY A 627 -8.32 -12.83 -10.84
C GLY A 627 -7.02 -13.32 -11.47
N GLN A 628 -6.78 -13.02 -12.75
CA GLN A 628 -5.59 -13.46 -13.49
C GLN A 628 -4.67 -12.32 -13.94
N ALA A 629 -4.93 -11.10 -13.55
CA ALA A 629 -4.02 -9.99 -13.84
C ALA A 629 -2.65 -10.27 -13.21
N LYS A 630 -1.71 -10.76 -13.99
CA LYS A 630 -0.38 -11.19 -13.52
C LYS A 630 0.65 -10.07 -13.48
N ALA A 631 0.33 -8.90 -14.02
CA ALA A 631 1.25 -7.76 -14.06
C ALA A 631 0.47 -6.45 -14.27
N ARG A 632 1.02 -5.39 -13.74
CA ARG A 632 0.53 -4.03 -13.99
C ARG A 632 0.63 -3.67 -15.47
N MET A 633 -0.39 -2.99 -15.95
CA MET A 633 -0.38 -2.49 -17.33
C MET A 633 0.59 -1.32 -17.48
N PRO A 634 1.36 -1.25 -18.56
CA PRO A 634 2.16 -0.06 -18.85
C PRO A 634 1.24 1.14 -19.09
N CYS A 635 1.64 2.29 -18.54
CA CYS A 635 0.92 3.54 -18.66
C CYS A 635 1.75 4.53 -19.48
N GLU A 636 1.10 5.24 -20.40
CA GLU A 636 1.81 6.07 -21.37
C GLU A 636 2.65 7.19 -20.72
N ILE A 637 2.31 7.66 -19.53
CA ILE A 637 3.11 8.65 -18.81
C ILE A 637 4.50 8.10 -18.41
N THR A 638 4.67 6.78 -18.34
CA THR A 638 5.95 6.13 -18.06
C THR A 638 6.71 5.89 -19.37
N ALA A 639 7.56 6.84 -19.77
CA ALA A 639 8.35 6.69 -20.98
C ALA A 639 9.39 5.59 -20.82
N VAL A 640 9.59 4.78 -21.87
CA VAL A 640 10.76 3.89 -21.98
C VAL A 640 11.98 4.65 -22.50
N TRP A 641 11.74 5.79 -23.16
CA TRP A 641 12.78 6.68 -23.63
C TRP A 641 12.24 8.09 -23.86
N GLU A 642 13.05 9.09 -23.56
CA GLU A 642 12.82 10.49 -23.91
C GLU A 642 14.10 11.11 -24.43
N SER A 643 13.98 11.97 -25.45
CA SER A 643 15.10 12.77 -25.89
C SER A 643 15.45 13.85 -24.87
N ALA A 644 16.67 14.33 -24.88
CA ALA A 644 16.99 15.61 -24.26
C ALA A 644 16.17 16.73 -24.90
N GLU A 645 15.99 17.85 -24.21
CA GLU A 645 15.43 19.07 -24.81
C GLU A 645 16.37 19.59 -25.88
N GLY A 646 15.97 19.48 -27.15
CA GLY A 646 16.74 19.99 -28.27
C GLY A 646 16.45 21.47 -28.50
N ALA A 647 17.42 22.36 -28.30
CA ALA A 647 17.29 23.80 -28.55
C ALA A 647 17.27 24.17 -30.05
N ALA A 648 17.76 23.27 -30.93
CA ALA A 648 17.65 23.40 -32.36
C ALA A 648 16.44 22.62 -32.89
N PHE A 649 15.69 23.24 -33.79
CA PHE A 649 14.58 22.53 -34.43
C PHE A 649 15.11 21.42 -35.35
N ASN A 650 14.77 20.17 -35.03
CA ASN A 650 15.04 19.01 -35.88
C ASN A 650 13.74 18.22 -36.08
N PRO A 651 13.13 18.26 -37.27
CA PRO A 651 11.85 17.61 -37.53
C PRO A 651 11.94 16.08 -37.54
N SER A 652 13.10 15.48 -37.41
CA SER A 652 13.30 14.04 -37.49
C SER A 652 14.03 13.49 -36.28
N ILE A 653 13.65 12.29 -35.86
CA ILE A 653 14.31 11.55 -34.78
C ILE A 653 14.47 10.08 -35.16
N THR A 654 15.57 9.47 -34.76
CA THR A 654 15.75 8.01 -34.78
C THR A 654 15.81 7.51 -33.34
N ILE A 655 14.90 6.61 -32.99
CA ILE A 655 14.82 6.01 -31.66
C ILE A 655 15.88 4.92 -31.53
N PRO A 656 16.68 4.90 -30.45
CA PRO A 656 17.67 3.87 -30.21
C PRO A 656 17.04 2.47 -30.18
N PRO A 657 17.55 1.47 -30.88
CA PRO A 657 16.93 0.15 -31.00
C PRO A 657 16.89 -0.62 -29.66
N GLU A 658 17.77 -0.30 -28.72
CA GLU A 658 17.89 -0.93 -27.42
C GLU A 658 16.73 -0.55 -26.46
N VAL A 659 16.01 0.54 -26.70
CA VAL A 659 14.92 1.01 -25.82
C VAL A 659 13.61 0.26 -26.05
N VAL A 660 13.50 -0.49 -27.14
CA VAL A 660 12.30 -1.25 -27.48
C VAL A 660 12.55 -2.75 -27.51
N ARG A 661 11.51 -3.54 -27.26
CA ARG A 661 11.56 -5.01 -27.25
C ARG A 661 10.66 -5.58 -28.34
N ALA A 662 11.11 -6.64 -28.99
CA ALA A 662 10.31 -7.35 -30.00
C ALA A 662 8.99 -7.88 -29.40
N GLY A 663 7.94 -7.85 -30.21
CA GLY A 663 6.58 -8.26 -29.83
C GLY A 663 5.84 -7.28 -28.92
N ARG A 664 6.45 -6.15 -28.53
CA ARG A 664 5.80 -5.11 -27.73
C ARG A 664 5.30 -3.97 -28.61
N THR A 665 4.25 -3.32 -28.13
CA THR A 665 3.62 -2.16 -28.78
C THR A 665 4.03 -0.88 -28.07
N TYR A 666 4.37 0.14 -28.85
CA TYR A 666 4.84 1.43 -28.36
C TYR A 666 4.11 2.56 -29.02
N ARG A 667 4.15 3.72 -28.36
CA ARG A 667 3.68 5.02 -28.88
C ARG A 667 4.82 6.01 -28.90
N VAL A 668 5.01 6.68 -30.03
CA VAL A 668 5.92 7.82 -30.14
C VAL A 668 5.13 9.11 -30.19
N ARG A 669 5.60 10.15 -29.50
CA ARG A 669 5.05 11.50 -29.48
C ARG A 669 6.15 12.56 -29.51
N VAL A 670 5.79 13.78 -29.87
CA VAL A 670 6.66 14.96 -29.85
C VAL A 670 5.89 16.15 -29.30
N GLN A 671 6.60 17.06 -28.61
CA GLN A 671 6.09 18.36 -28.18
C GLN A 671 7.12 19.45 -28.42
N MET A 672 6.69 20.71 -28.48
CA MET A 672 7.51 21.87 -28.75
C MET A 672 7.29 22.97 -27.72
N LYS A 673 8.36 23.72 -27.40
CA LYS A 673 8.37 24.80 -26.41
C LYS A 673 8.71 26.13 -27.08
N ASP A 674 8.07 27.20 -26.66
CA ASP A 674 8.44 28.54 -27.03
C ASP A 674 9.41 29.22 -26.04
N GLN A 675 9.91 30.37 -26.40
CA GLN A 675 10.84 31.19 -25.58
C GLN A 675 10.25 31.64 -24.22
N THR A 676 8.92 31.60 -24.05
CA THR A 676 8.26 31.94 -22.79
C THR A 676 8.15 30.78 -21.83
N GLY A 677 8.69 29.62 -22.22
CA GLY A 677 8.68 28.39 -21.43
C GLY A 677 7.40 27.56 -21.56
N ARG A 678 6.48 27.93 -22.45
CA ARG A 678 5.23 27.20 -22.70
C ARG A 678 5.46 26.03 -23.62
N TRP A 679 5.06 24.84 -23.17
CA TRP A 679 5.01 23.63 -24.00
C TRP A 679 3.65 23.51 -24.71
N SER A 680 3.66 23.00 -25.94
CA SER A 680 2.45 22.53 -26.61
C SER A 680 1.85 21.32 -25.90
N TYR A 681 0.68 20.86 -26.32
CA TYR A 681 0.27 19.49 -26.08
C TYR A 681 1.22 18.51 -26.76
N TRP A 682 1.31 17.27 -26.25
CA TRP A 682 1.96 16.19 -26.95
C TRP A 682 1.19 15.88 -28.23
N SER A 683 1.88 15.58 -29.32
CA SER A 683 1.25 15.17 -30.59
C SER A 683 0.31 13.97 -30.39
N ALA A 684 -0.65 13.78 -31.28
CA ALA A 684 -1.28 12.47 -31.41
C ALA A 684 -0.21 11.40 -31.62
N PRO A 685 -0.31 10.20 -30.97
CA PRO A 685 0.73 9.20 -31.08
C PRO A 685 0.75 8.48 -32.44
N ILE A 686 1.92 8.12 -32.91
CA ILE A 686 2.04 6.98 -33.81
C ILE A 686 2.25 5.72 -32.95
N GLN A 687 1.34 4.76 -33.09
CA GLN A 687 1.44 3.46 -32.40
C GLN A 687 2.02 2.41 -33.35
N PHE A 688 3.02 1.67 -32.87
CA PHE A 688 3.68 0.64 -33.64
C PHE A 688 4.02 -0.60 -32.78
N THR A 689 4.07 -1.75 -33.40
CA THR A 689 4.56 -2.98 -32.76
C THR A 689 5.94 -3.31 -33.33
N VAL A 690 6.86 -3.70 -32.46
CA VAL A 690 8.22 -4.10 -32.87
C VAL A 690 8.18 -5.53 -33.39
N ALA A 691 8.54 -5.73 -34.65
CA ALA A 691 8.60 -7.05 -35.26
C ALA A 691 9.59 -7.97 -34.52
N PRO A 692 9.28 -9.27 -34.37
CA PRO A 692 10.26 -10.23 -33.89
C PRO A 692 11.49 -10.23 -34.81
N PRO A 693 12.69 -10.59 -34.31
CA PRO A 693 13.82 -10.78 -35.19
C PRO A 693 13.44 -11.81 -36.27
N ALA A 694 13.83 -11.53 -37.51
CA ALA A 694 13.73 -12.55 -38.58
C ALA A 694 14.51 -13.77 -38.12
N GLY A 695 13.87 -14.92 -38.00
CA GLY A 695 14.45 -16.19 -37.59
C GLY A 695 15.53 -16.65 -38.58
#